data_28f38ea242f6787e7e2a2911d35d558c
#
_entry.id   28f38ea242f6787e7e2a2911d35d558c
#
_cell.length_a   1.000
_cell.length_b   1.000
_cell.length_c   1.000
_cell.angle_alpha   90.00
_cell.angle_beta   90.00
_cell.angle_gamma   90.00
#
_symmetry.space_group_name_H-M   'P 1'
#
loop_
_entity.id
_entity.type
_entity.pdbx_description
1 polymer ?
#
loop_
_entity_poly.entity_id
_entity_poly.type
_entity_poly.pdbx_seq_one_letter_code
_entity_poly.pdbx_strand_id
1 'polypeptide(L)'
;LTTTHRRRRGLAIGCFAVAGLMAALPTQAAAGGSGTSIFAPGAAKAYAQKHSSALRAAASGTTSKASTNDGSEEADQIAEGAAQWSEARTSPGVVAPGAYGAAWTALQKLPNTGGSWKNVTNLPYNSDDPRYRDYDSNSSGGMGLVTGRTAALAADNEGHVYTGAAGGGVWRSSTGGGKWTSISDELSAQSTGALALDAKNRLWLGTGEATTNADAYLGSGVYVLDHPEDGSFNSRDRVGGTELQSTSIHELRFSGTTVWAATSEGLWSHSTVHLNGPWKLEFAPNPAYLPGGSLANDPSAAYKNIISDIAFDPTDPTKVVVAAGWRSGDTYNGFYTKVGGSWQLLTSLGDLPSDAADIGSVTFARSADGSRYYAIDQSPAGLSSGTNALDGIFVSKSGSPFGPWTRIATSATLAASGSALSSPGGQGWYDQFLQVDPTDPNHVYAGLEEVFETKDGGTTWTTPGPYWNFGFACWSIDPTKQSGDCPQTTHPDQHAVAIGSYHGKSVLYVGNDGGVYKRPVNGAADALGHATDWTSLNDGTIDTLQYYSVGVGKDLTNGGVSVTGGLQDNGQSILRGLGSANKDTVMGSNFGGDGGITLADPTNGCNIAAEYVYLEINVTQNCAVNNGLGAATTYNVPPPDNATSSARFIAPFTSDQKTPTTWVAGGEHVWVQTQGFAIRSSSAWTSAFDLGAGHVATAVAASGGKIYAAWCGPCNSPGFTRGIAVGNADGTGWQQITLPTTGSVPNRYLSSLAIDPSDSSHVYLAVSGFSRAWNEGPGAGIGHLFESHDGGLTWKDISANLPDIPADSIALTPAGGIVLGTDLGALYRAPGKTKWKQIGDLPAVAVTQVLVGPDNKVYAATHGRGIYSISLNRLH
;
A
#
# COMPACT_ATOMS: atom_id res chain seq x y z
N LEU A 1 -14.28 59.65 2.03
CA LEU A 1 -15.15 59.65 3.19
C LEU A 1 -15.84 58.31 3.25
N THR A 2 -15.58 57.59 4.31
CA THR A 2 -16.13 56.31 4.74
C THR A 2 -15.80 55.05 3.87
N THR A 3 -14.68 54.48 4.18
CA THR A 3 -14.22 53.12 3.85
C THR A 3 -14.99 52.09 4.66
N THR A 4 -15.75 51.22 4.03
CA THR A 4 -16.29 50.01 4.59
C THR A 4 -15.39 48.81 4.22
N HIS A 5 -14.68 48.28 5.19
CA HIS A 5 -13.95 47.02 5.13
C HIS A 5 -14.92 45.85 4.91
N ARG A 6 -14.95 45.30 3.70
CA ARG A 6 -15.44 43.95 3.46
C ARG A 6 -14.33 42.98 3.81
N ARG A 7 -14.48 42.24 4.93
CA ARG A 7 -13.72 41.02 5.23
C ARG A 7 -14.05 40.00 4.17
N ARG A 8 -13.10 39.70 3.29
CA ARG A 8 -13.12 38.48 2.51
C ARG A 8 -12.84 37.34 3.50
N ARG A 9 -13.83 36.50 3.75
CA ARG A 9 -13.61 35.16 4.30
C ARG A 9 -12.91 34.35 3.21
N GLY A 10 -11.61 34.12 3.35
CA GLY A 10 -10.91 33.09 2.62
C GLY A 10 -11.48 31.74 3.06
N LEU A 11 -12.02 30.98 2.14
CA LEU A 11 -12.25 29.57 2.34
C LEU A 11 -10.87 28.93 2.40
N ALA A 12 -10.40 28.59 3.58
CA ALA A 12 -9.34 27.63 3.75
C ALA A 12 -9.99 26.28 3.41
N ILE A 13 -9.66 25.73 2.26
CA ILE A 13 -9.89 24.32 1.97
C ILE A 13 -8.83 23.58 2.79
N GLY A 14 -9.23 23.11 3.95
CA GLY A 14 -8.40 22.26 4.76
C GLY A 14 -8.20 20.93 4.04
N CYS A 15 -6.96 20.52 3.86
CA CYS A 15 -6.63 19.14 4.08
C CYS A 15 -7.17 18.84 5.48
N PHE A 16 -8.17 17.99 5.58
CA PHE A 16 -8.64 17.55 6.87
C PHE A 16 -7.54 16.73 7.53
N ALA A 17 -6.72 17.39 8.32
CA ALA A 17 -6.33 16.80 9.57
C ALA A 17 -7.66 16.59 10.31
N VAL A 18 -8.04 15.37 10.54
CA VAL A 18 -9.08 15.03 11.52
C VAL A 18 -8.49 15.36 12.90
N ALA A 19 -8.44 16.64 13.21
CA ALA A 19 -8.21 17.14 14.56
C ALA A 19 -9.59 17.58 15.08
N GLY A 20 -10.22 16.70 15.82
CA GLY A 20 -11.36 17.18 16.58
C GLY A 20 -12.46 16.19 16.82
N LEU A 21 -12.18 15.20 17.62
CA LEU A 21 -13.00 14.79 18.76
C LEU A 21 -12.16 13.86 19.67
N MET A 22 -11.13 14.41 20.31
CA MET A 22 -10.70 13.82 21.58
C MET A 22 -11.75 14.18 22.61
N ALA A 23 -12.80 13.38 22.71
CA ALA A 23 -13.48 13.22 23.98
C ALA A 23 -12.44 12.61 24.92
N ALA A 24 -12.11 13.34 25.98
CA ALA A 24 -11.16 12.97 27.00
C ALA A 24 -11.36 11.52 27.45
N LEU A 25 -10.54 10.62 26.93
CA LEU A 25 -10.26 9.38 27.60
C LEU A 25 -9.42 9.74 28.85
N PRO A 26 -9.69 9.16 30.01
CA PRO A 26 -8.88 9.40 31.17
C PRO A 26 -7.46 8.99 30.86
N THR A 27 -6.53 9.93 30.96
CA THR A 27 -5.10 9.63 30.98
C THR A 27 -4.85 8.56 32.03
N GLN A 28 -4.67 7.34 31.62
CA GLN A 28 -3.98 6.38 32.45
C GLN A 28 -2.54 6.90 32.51
N ALA A 29 -2.18 7.38 33.69
CA ALA A 29 -0.82 7.72 34.00
C ALA A 29 0.05 6.54 33.57
N ALA A 30 1.03 6.81 32.69
CA ALA A 30 2.08 5.88 32.37
C ALA A 30 2.80 5.54 33.69
N ALA A 31 2.40 4.46 34.33
CA ALA A 31 3.21 3.84 35.36
C ALA A 31 4.46 3.33 34.63
N GLY A 32 5.64 3.85 35.02
CA GLY A 32 6.93 3.39 34.50
C GLY A 32 7.02 1.86 34.67
N GLY A 33 6.65 1.14 33.62
CA GLY A 33 6.72 -0.29 33.54
C GLY A 33 8.09 -0.69 32.98
N SER A 34 8.77 -1.58 33.64
CA SER A 34 9.82 -2.39 33.06
C SER A 34 9.30 -2.96 31.72
N GLY A 35 10.09 -2.88 30.63
CA GLY A 35 9.71 -3.39 29.31
C GLY A 35 9.06 -4.76 29.43
N THR A 36 7.81 -4.85 29.08
CA THR A 36 7.03 -6.07 29.10
C THR A 36 7.11 -6.69 27.72
N SER A 37 7.29 -8.00 27.65
CA SER A 37 7.11 -8.73 26.40
C SER A 37 5.66 -8.54 25.95
N ILE A 38 5.44 -7.98 24.76
CA ILE A 38 4.11 -7.87 24.17
C ILE A 38 3.50 -9.24 23.88
N PHE A 39 4.35 -10.26 23.75
CA PHE A 39 3.98 -11.65 23.55
C PHE A 39 4.01 -12.47 24.85
N ALA A 40 3.86 -11.82 26.01
CA ALA A 40 3.73 -12.54 27.26
C ALA A 40 2.49 -13.46 27.20
N PRO A 41 2.57 -14.73 27.72
CA PRO A 41 1.48 -15.71 27.63
C PRO A 41 0.13 -15.19 28.09
N GLY A 42 0.13 -14.25 29.04
CA GLY A 42 -1.08 -13.62 29.56
C GLY A 42 -1.71 -12.63 28.59
N ALA A 43 -0.92 -11.86 27.85
CA ALA A 43 -1.40 -10.85 26.89
C ALA A 43 -2.00 -11.53 25.66
N ALA A 44 -1.28 -12.46 25.03
CA ALA A 44 -1.78 -13.25 23.91
C ALA A 44 -3.06 -14.02 24.25
N LYS A 45 -3.12 -14.61 25.44
CA LYS A 45 -4.32 -15.29 25.92
C LYS A 45 -5.50 -14.34 26.12
N ALA A 46 -5.26 -13.14 26.66
CA ALA A 46 -6.31 -12.13 26.85
C ALA A 46 -6.82 -11.60 25.50
N TYR A 47 -5.92 -11.33 24.56
CA TYR A 47 -6.25 -10.92 23.20
C TYR A 47 -7.11 -11.96 22.49
N ALA A 48 -6.67 -13.21 22.41
CA ALA A 48 -7.41 -14.27 21.75
C ALA A 48 -8.72 -14.60 22.45
N GLN A 49 -8.80 -14.50 23.79
CA GLN A 49 -10.06 -14.62 24.53
C GLN A 49 -11.05 -13.51 24.15
N LYS A 50 -10.56 -12.29 23.97
CA LYS A 50 -11.37 -11.13 23.56
C LYS A 50 -11.95 -11.36 22.16
N HIS A 51 -11.11 -11.76 21.19
CA HIS A 51 -11.55 -12.02 19.82
C HIS A 51 -12.41 -13.28 19.68
N SER A 52 -12.07 -14.37 20.39
CA SER A 52 -12.89 -15.58 20.39
C SER A 52 -14.26 -15.37 21.07
N SER A 53 -14.36 -14.44 22.04
CA SER A 53 -15.65 -14.09 22.64
C SER A 53 -16.53 -13.27 21.71
N ALA A 54 -15.94 -12.39 20.89
CA ALA A 54 -16.65 -11.65 19.85
C ALA A 54 -17.19 -12.58 18.74
N LEU A 55 -16.39 -13.54 18.28
CA LEU A 55 -16.82 -14.55 17.31
C LEU A 55 -17.92 -15.47 17.87
N ARG A 56 -17.80 -15.90 19.13
CA ARG A 56 -18.84 -16.70 19.79
C ARG A 56 -20.13 -15.90 20.04
N ALA A 57 -20.02 -14.61 20.33
CA ALA A 57 -21.17 -13.73 20.50
C ALA A 57 -21.89 -13.52 19.15
N ALA A 58 -21.17 -13.33 18.06
CA ALA A 58 -21.74 -13.29 16.71
C ALA A 58 -22.44 -14.60 16.33
N ALA A 59 -21.80 -15.74 16.63
CA ALA A 59 -22.35 -17.07 16.36
C ALA A 59 -23.58 -17.43 17.22
N SER A 60 -23.71 -16.87 18.43
CA SER A 60 -24.83 -17.15 19.36
C SER A 60 -26.00 -16.19 19.26
N GLY A 61 -25.89 -15.14 18.41
CA GLY A 61 -26.91 -14.10 18.30
C GLY A 61 -27.09 -13.24 19.57
N THR A 62 -26.20 -13.37 20.55
CA THR A 62 -26.21 -12.56 21.76
C THR A 62 -25.33 -11.34 21.56
N THR A 63 -25.94 -10.18 21.38
CA THR A 63 -25.26 -8.88 21.32
C THR A 63 -24.68 -8.54 22.69
N SER A 64 -23.49 -9.05 23.01
CA SER A 64 -22.66 -8.40 24.02
C SER A 64 -21.94 -7.26 23.32
N LYS A 65 -21.94 -6.06 23.92
CA LYS A 65 -21.16 -4.91 23.41
C LYS A 65 -19.71 -5.37 23.21
N ALA A 66 -19.34 -5.68 21.96
CA ALA A 66 -17.96 -5.84 21.58
C ALA A 66 -17.24 -4.52 21.86
N SER A 67 -16.02 -4.60 22.35
CA SER A 67 -15.17 -3.42 22.42
C SER A 67 -14.93 -2.91 21.00
N THR A 68 -14.90 -1.61 20.87
CA THR A 68 -14.76 -0.81 19.64
C THR A 68 -13.44 -1.04 18.90
N ASN A 69 -13.21 -2.22 18.32
CA ASN A 69 -12.36 -2.39 17.15
C ASN A 69 -13.34 -2.52 15.98
N ASP A 70 -13.70 -1.42 15.40
CA ASP A 70 -14.74 -1.31 14.39
C ASP A 70 -14.17 -1.06 12.98
N GLY A 71 -12.88 -1.31 12.76
CA GLY A 71 -12.21 -1.03 11.48
C GLY A 71 -11.88 0.45 11.26
N SER A 72 -12.32 1.37 12.12
CA SER A 72 -12.07 2.81 11.93
C SER A 72 -10.62 3.19 12.18
N GLU A 73 -9.96 2.55 13.14
CA GLU A 73 -8.53 2.81 13.44
C GLU A 73 -7.63 2.30 12.30
N GLU A 74 -7.96 1.17 11.70
CA GLU A 74 -7.25 0.60 10.58
C GLU A 74 -7.46 1.42 9.30
N ALA A 75 -8.67 1.90 9.04
CA ALA A 75 -8.97 2.81 7.93
C ALA A 75 -8.15 4.11 8.01
N ASP A 76 -7.94 4.66 9.20
CA ASP A 76 -7.10 5.84 9.39
C ASP A 76 -5.63 5.51 9.09
N GLN A 77 -5.14 4.34 9.48
CA GLN A 77 -3.76 3.88 9.21
C GLN A 77 -3.50 3.71 7.71
N ILE A 78 -4.42 3.08 6.97
CA ILE A 78 -4.34 2.97 5.51
C ILE A 78 -4.26 4.35 4.85
N ALA A 79 -5.13 5.27 5.29
CA ALA A 79 -5.14 6.63 4.76
C ALA A 79 -3.83 7.40 5.03
N GLU A 80 -3.23 7.21 6.21
CA GLU A 80 -1.97 7.86 6.58
C GLU A 80 -0.76 7.24 5.86
N GLY A 81 -0.73 5.92 5.69
CA GLY A 81 0.27 5.22 4.89
C GLY A 81 0.26 5.70 3.44
N ALA A 82 -0.92 5.76 2.82
CA ALA A 82 -1.11 6.29 1.47
C ALA A 82 -0.71 7.76 1.37
N ALA A 83 -1.06 8.59 2.37
CA ALA A 83 -0.67 10.00 2.41
C ALA A 83 0.84 10.16 2.48
N GLN A 84 1.54 9.40 3.32
CA GLN A 84 3.00 9.45 3.41
C GLN A 84 3.66 9.04 2.09
N TRP A 85 3.16 8.00 1.42
CA TRP A 85 3.66 7.57 0.11
C TRP A 85 3.51 8.67 -0.94
N SER A 86 2.32 9.28 -1.01
CA SER A 86 2.02 10.37 -1.93
C SER A 86 2.86 11.62 -1.63
N GLU A 87 2.94 12.04 -0.37
CA GLU A 87 3.70 13.21 0.05
C GLU A 87 5.16 13.15 -0.35
N ALA A 88 5.79 11.98 -0.23
CA ALA A 88 7.18 11.79 -0.64
C ALA A 88 7.39 12.07 -2.14
N ARG A 89 6.36 11.94 -2.97
CA ARG A 89 6.42 12.08 -4.44
C ARG A 89 5.85 13.38 -4.95
N THR A 90 4.90 13.97 -4.24
CA THR A 90 4.13 15.13 -4.69
C THR A 90 4.46 16.43 -3.96
N SER A 91 5.03 16.39 -2.72
CA SER A 91 5.27 17.59 -1.92
C SER A 91 6.18 18.61 -2.60
N PRO A 92 5.79 19.89 -2.63
CA PRO A 92 4.54 20.49 -2.15
C PRO A 92 3.49 20.70 -3.27
N GLY A 93 3.08 19.70 -3.97
CA GLY A 93 2.09 19.89 -5.05
C GLY A 93 1.66 18.58 -5.68
N VAL A 94 1.74 18.51 -7.01
CA VAL A 94 1.32 17.35 -7.81
C VAL A 94 2.48 16.84 -8.68
N VAL A 95 2.39 15.59 -9.15
CA VAL A 95 3.35 15.00 -10.08
C VAL A 95 3.10 15.54 -11.48
N ALA A 96 4.16 15.86 -12.22
CA ALA A 96 4.07 16.30 -13.61
C ALA A 96 3.42 15.22 -14.49
N PRO A 97 2.48 15.56 -15.36
CA PRO A 97 1.94 14.61 -16.34
C PRO A 97 3.07 13.95 -17.16
N GLY A 98 3.05 12.60 -17.22
CA GLY A 98 4.06 11.82 -17.94
C GLY A 98 5.44 11.72 -17.26
N ALA A 99 5.60 12.15 -16.00
CA ALA A 99 6.88 12.13 -15.28
C ALA A 99 7.50 10.73 -15.22
N TYR A 100 6.72 9.70 -14.85
CA TYR A 100 7.21 8.30 -14.82
C TYR A 100 7.68 7.81 -16.19
N GLY A 101 6.94 8.06 -17.25
CA GLY A 101 7.32 7.67 -18.60
C GLY A 101 8.59 8.39 -19.08
N ALA A 102 8.75 9.67 -18.74
CA ALA A 102 9.95 10.44 -19.04
C ALA A 102 11.17 9.94 -18.26
N ALA A 103 10.98 9.66 -16.95
CA ALA A 103 12.02 9.10 -16.09
C ALA A 103 12.49 7.73 -16.59
N TRP A 104 11.55 6.83 -16.92
CA TRP A 104 11.86 5.53 -17.51
C TRP A 104 12.66 5.65 -18.81
N THR A 105 12.21 6.51 -19.72
CA THR A 105 12.91 6.76 -20.99
C THR A 105 14.33 7.30 -20.77
N ALA A 106 14.53 8.12 -19.77
CA ALA A 106 15.85 8.64 -19.41
C ALA A 106 16.71 7.57 -18.73
N LEU A 107 16.12 6.75 -17.86
CA LEU A 107 16.77 5.65 -17.18
C LEU A 107 17.35 4.63 -18.17
N GLN A 108 16.57 4.24 -19.20
CA GLN A 108 17.00 3.30 -20.24
C GLN A 108 18.23 3.76 -21.04
N LYS A 109 18.58 5.05 -20.97
CA LYS A 109 19.78 5.61 -21.63
C LYS A 109 21.02 5.57 -20.75
N LEU A 110 20.86 5.26 -19.45
CA LEU A 110 22.01 5.16 -18.57
C LEU A 110 22.83 3.91 -18.88
N PRO A 111 24.17 3.98 -18.70
CA PRO A 111 24.97 2.77 -18.69
C PRO A 111 24.51 1.81 -17.58
N ASN A 112 24.65 0.53 -17.81
CA ASN A 112 24.35 -0.49 -16.81
C ASN A 112 25.66 -1.12 -16.27
N THR A 113 25.69 -1.47 -14.98
CA THR A 113 26.84 -2.17 -14.37
C THR A 113 26.95 -3.60 -14.90
N GLY A 114 25.86 -4.15 -15.46
CA GLY A 114 25.72 -5.57 -15.76
C GLY A 114 25.47 -6.40 -14.49
N GLY A 115 25.34 -7.70 -14.67
CA GLY A 115 24.94 -8.63 -13.61
C GLY A 115 23.42 -8.74 -13.51
N SER A 116 22.99 -9.75 -12.76
CA SER A 116 21.56 -9.98 -12.52
C SER A 116 21.28 -9.95 -11.04
N TRP A 117 20.22 -9.25 -10.69
CA TRP A 117 19.64 -9.29 -9.37
C TRP A 117 19.05 -10.68 -9.09
N LYS A 118 19.14 -11.12 -7.87
CA LYS A 118 18.50 -12.35 -7.41
C LYS A 118 17.40 -11.98 -6.44
N ASN A 119 16.17 -12.29 -6.76
CA ASN A 119 15.09 -12.23 -5.82
C ASN A 119 15.36 -13.25 -4.71
N VAL A 120 15.46 -12.82 -3.45
CA VAL A 120 15.76 -13.67 -2.30
C VAL A 120 14.50 -14.10 -1.56
N THR A 121 13.39 -13.40 -1.75
CA THR A 121 12.07 -13.64 -1.17
C THR A 121 11.12 -14.40 -2.09
N ASN A 122 11.56 -14.82 -3.28
CA ASN A 122 10.79 -15.69 -4.19
C ASN A 122 10.64 -17.10 -3.59
N LEU A 123 9.87 -17.17 -2.53
CA LEU A 123 9.58 -18.34 -1.69
C LEU A 123 8.16 -18.18 -1.14
N PRO A 124 7.46 -19.28 -0.81
CA PRO A 124 6.21 -19.15 -0.06
C PRO A 124 6.45 -18.37 1.23
N TYR A 125 5.58 -17.41 1.52
CA TYR A 125 5.57 -16.65 2.75
C TYR A 125 4.34 -17.07 3.57
N ASN A 126 4.57 -17.76 4.68
CA ASN A 126 3.53 -18.29 5.54
C ASN A 126 3.31 -17.36 6.73
N SER A 127 2.21 -16.63 6.73
CA SER A 127 1.81 -15.79 7.86
C SER A 127 1.43 -16.60 9.09
N ASP A 128 1.04 -17.87 8.91
CA ASP A 128 0.64 -18.80 9.95
C ASP A 128 1.74 -19.79 10.33
N ASP A 129 3.00 -19.47 10.08
CA ASP A 129 4.12 -20.39 10.33
C ASP A 129 4.18 -20.79 11.81
N PRO A 130 4.06 -22.07 12.13
CA PRO A 130 4.02 -22.52 13.51
C PRO A 130 5.30 -22.25 14.29
N ARG A 131 6.44 -21.96 13.62
CA ARG A 131 7.70 -21.55 14.29
C ARG A 131 7.57 -20.18 14.96
N TYR A 132 6.71 -19.31 14.43
CA TYR A 132 6.53 -17.93 14.86
C TYR A 132 5.11 -17.66 15.36
N ARG A 133 4.25 -18.68 15.38
CA ARG A 133 2.84 -18.54 15.69
C ARG A 133 2.64 -17.90 17.06
N ASP A 134 2.12 -16.70 17.02
CA ASP A 134 1.74 -15.89 18.17
C ASP A 134 0.50 -15.10 17.78
N TYR A 135 -0.43 -14.92 18.72
CA TYR A 135 -1.70 -14.26 18.40
C TYR A 135 -1.56 -12.76 18.21
N ASP A 136 -0.54 -12.16 18.80
CA ASP A 136 -0.22 -10.76 18.57
C ASP A 136 0.62 -10.56 17.30
N SER A 137 1.23 -11.63 16.78
CA SER A 137 2.05 -11.58 15.57
C SER A 137 1.33 -12.03 14.31
N ASN A 138 0.29 -12.87 14.43
CA ASN A 138 -0.54 -13.33 13.32
C ASN A 138 -1.92 -12.72 13.51
N SER A 139 -2.12 -11.53 13.00
CA SER A 139 -3.33 -10.73 13.22
C SER A 139 -4.60 -11.39 12.71
N SER A 140 -4.54 -12.29 11.74
CA SER A 140 -5.70 -13.02 11.23
C SER A 140 -5.39 -14.51 11.03
N GLY A 141 -5.97 -15.36 11.85
CA GLY A 141 -5.76 -16.80 11.78
C GLY A 141 -6.33 -17.43 10.52
N GLY A 142 -5.52 -18.25 9.83
CA GLY A 142 -5.96 -19.09 8.72
C GLY A 142 -5.74 -18.50 7.32
N MET A 143 -5.06 -17.36 7.17
CA MET A 143 -4.68 -16.80 5.87
C MET A 143 -3.70 -17.70 5.11
N GLY A 144 -2.82 -18.41 5.82
CA GLY A 144 -1.82 -19.31 5.26
C GLY A 144 -0.71 -18.59 4.49
N LEU A 145 -0.53 -18.94 3.23
CA LEU A 145 0.47 -18.32 2.37
C LEU A 145 -0.04 -16.99 1.86
N VAL A 146 0.79 -15.94 1.95
CA VAL A 146 0.48 -14.58 1.50
C VAL A 146 1.54 -14.05 0.54
N THR A 147 1.19 -12.98 -0.18
CA THR A 147 2.08 -12.12 -0.97
C THR A 147 1.60 -10.67 -0.82
N GLY A 148 1.97 -9.74 -1.70
CA GLY A 148 1.47 -8.35 -1.62
C GLY A 148 0.13 -8.16 -2.31
N ARG A 149 -0.44 -6.96 -2.12
CA ARG A 149 -1.77 -6.57 -2.57
C ARG A 149 -2.05 -6.86 -4.04
N THR A 150 -3.17 -7.53 -4.28
CA THR A 150 -3.76 -7.77 -5.60
C THR A 150 -4.86 -6.76 -5.86
N ALA A 151 -4.62 -5.81 -6.77
CA ALA A 151 -5.55 -4.74 -7.10
C ALA A 151 -6.56 -5.12 -8.21
N ALA A 152 -6.22 -6.09 -9.08
CA ALA A 152 -7.10 -6.50 -10.18
C ALA A 152 -6.96 -7.99 -10.51
N LEU A 153 -8.04 -8.61 -10.95
CA LEU A 153 -8.10 -10.01 -11.39
C LEU A 153 -8.86 -10.17 -12.70
N ALA A 154 -8.39 -11.09 -13.55
CA ALA A 154 -9.14 -11.60 -14.67
C ALA A 154 -8.93 -13.12 -14.78
N ALA A 155 -9.96 -13.85 -15.18
CA ALA A 155 -9.88 -15.30 -15.38
C ALA A 155 -10.71 -15.72 -16.60
N ASP A 156 -10.25 -16.71 -17.33
CA ASP A 156 -10.97 -17.27 -18.47
C ASP A 156 -11.62 -18.63 -18.16
N ASN A 157 -12.20 -19.25 -19.17
CA ASN A 157 -12.84 -20.56 -19.05
C ASN A 157 -11.86 -21.72 -19.40
N GLU A 158 -10.60 -21.43 -19.64
CA GLU A 158 -9.56 -22.41 -20.01
C GLU A 158 -8.59 -22.66 -18.85
N GLY A 159 -8.74 -21.91 -17.76
CA GLY A 159 -7.93 -22.01 -16.54
C GLY A 159 -6.76 -21.04 -16.47
N HIS A 160 -6.72 -20.03 -17.35
CA HIS A 160 -5.80 -18.92 -17.17
C HIS A 160 -6.34 -17.94 -16.15
N VAL A 161 -5.46 -17.50 -15.28
CA VAL A 161 -5.73 -16.50 -14.25
C VAL A 161 -4.67 -15.42 -14.37
N TYR A 162 -5.11 -14.18 -14.40
CA TYR A 162 -4.27 -12.99 -14.47
C TYR A 162 -4.51 -12.16 -13.21
N THR A 163 -3.44 -11.81 -12.51
CA THR A 163 -3.49 -10.95 -11.34
C THR A 163 -2.61 -9.73 -11.54
N GLY A 164 -3.15 -8.58 -11.22
CA GLY A 164 -2.43 -7.30 -11.20
C GLY A 164 -2.17 -6.86 -9.77
N ALA A 165 -0.90 -6.74 -9.41
CA ALA A 165 -0.51 -6.25 -8.10
C ALA A 165 -0.50 -4.72 -8.04
N ALA A 166 -0.72 -4.15 -6.86
CA ALA A 166 -0.70 -2.70 -6.63
C ALA A 166 0.60 -2.04 -7.12
N GLY A 167 1.76 -2.60 -6.78
CA GLY A 167 3.07 -2.12 -7.21
C GLY A 167 3.95 -3.17 -7.91
N GLY A 168 3.44 -4.39 -8.12
CA GLY A 168 4.21 -5.56 -8.54
C GLY A 168 3.97 -6.05 -9.98
N GLY A 169 3.22 -5.32 -10.78
CA GLY A 169 2.91 -5.66 -12.17
C GLY A 169 1.89 -6.79 -12.31
N VAL A 170 1.82 -7.33 -13.53
CA VAL A 170 0.84 -8.36 -13.90
C VAL A 170 1.50 -9.73 -13.97
N TRP A 171 0.82 -10.73 -13.41
CA TRP A 171 1.24 -12.11 -13.35
C TRP A 171 0.20 -13.02 -13.95
N ARG A 172 0.65 -14.08 -14.61
CA ARG A 172 -0.20 -15.10 -15.23
C ARG A 172 0.03 -16.46 -14.61
N SER A 173 -1.05 -17.22 -14.38
CA SER A 173 -1.05 -18.65 -14.17
C SER A 173 -1.89 -19.34 -15.25
N SER A 174 -1.38 -20.45 -15.80
CA SER A 174 -2.11 -21.28 -16.76
C SER A 174 -2.61 -22.60 -16.16
N THR A 175 -2.67 -22.67 -14.82
CA THR A 175 -3.02 -23.90 -14.08
C THR A 175 -4.17 -23.70 -13.08
N GLY A 176 -5.05 -22.74 -13.34
CA GLY A 176 -6.13 -22.38 -12.41
C GLY A 176 -5.64 -21.75 -11.12
N GLY A 177 -4.54 -21.00 -11.19
CA GLY A 177 -3.83 -20.38 -10.08
C GLY A 177 -2.65 -21.22 -9.60
N GLY A 178 -1.59 -20.53 -9.16
CA GLY A 178 -0.30 -21.12 -8.86
C GLY A 178 0.62 -21.24 -10.08
N LYS A 179 1.92 -21.41 -9.85
CA LYS A 179 2.97 -21.39 -10.89
C LYS A 179 2.91 -20.12 -11.73
N TRP A 180 3.03 -19.00 -11.07
CA TRP A 180 2.89 -17.70 -11.66
C TRP A 180 4.12 -17.27 -12.48
N THR A 181 3.88 -16.50 -13.53
CA THR A 181 4.91 -15.89 -14.37
C THR A 181 4.59 -14.41 -14.51
N SER A 182 5.55 -13.51 -14.22
CA SER A 182 5.40 -12.10 -14.51
C SER A 182 5.33 -11.84 -16.01
N ILE A 183 4.40 -10.99 -16.44
CA ILE A 183 4.17 -10.69 -17.86
C ILE A 183 4.19 -9.17 -18.16
N SER A 184 4.64 -8.32 -17.22
CA SER A 184 4.67 -6.87 -17.42
C SER A 184 6.01 -6.19 -17.07
N ASP A 185 7.09 -6.95 -16.90
CA ASP A 185 8.39 -6.45 -16.45
C ASP A 185 9.00 -5.36 -17.35
N GLU A 186 8.62 -5.33 -18.64
CA GLU A 186 9.10 -4.33 -19.60
C GLU A 186 8.31 -3.00 -19.59
N LEU A 187 7.26 -2.90 -18.78
CA LEU A 187 6.48 -1.68 -18.66
C LEU A 187 7.14 -0.66 -17.72
N SER A 188 6.90 0.61 -17.99
CA SER A 188 7.41 1.73 -17.18
C SER A 188 6.67 1.94 -15.86
N ALA A 189 5.51 1.34 -15.67
CA ALA A 189 4.74 1.33 -14.43
C ALA A 189 4.36 -0.11 -14.09
N GLN A 190 4.62 -0.51 -12.85
CA GLN A 190 4.24 -1.81 -12.31
C GLN A 190 2.97 -1.73 -11.44
N SER A 191 2.39 -0.54 -11.28
CA SER A 191 1.10 -0.38 -10.61
C SER A 191 -0.05 -0.80 -11.52
N THR A 192 -0.95 -1.62 -11.00
CA THR A 192 -2.14 -2.08 -11.71
C THR A 192 -3.39 -1.47 -11.07
N GLY A 193 -4.29 -0.92 -11.90
CA GLY A 193 -5.60 -0.47 -11.46
C GLY A 193 -6.73 -1.39 -11.94
N ALA A 194 -6.70 -1.81 -13.22
CA ALA A 194 -7.75 -2.65 -13.78
C ALA A 194 -7.20 -3.74 -14.71
N LEU A 195 -7.81 -4.92 -14.69
CA LEU A 195 -7.61 -6.00 -15.66
C LEU A 195 -8.96 -6.47 -16.21
N ALA A 196 -9.04 -6.62 -17.54
CA ALA A 196 -10.26 -7.11 -18.16
C ALA A 196 -9.95 -7.95 -19.41
N LEU A 197 -10.70 -9.04 -19.60
CA LEU A 197 -10.69 -9.80 -20.85
C LEU A 197 -11.82 -9.30 -21.78
N ASP A 198 -11.47 -8.99 -23.03
CA ASP A 198 -12.48 -8.62 -24.01
C ASP A 198 -13.09 -9.87 -24.68
N ALA A 199 -14.09 -9.64 -25.54
CA ALA A 199 -14.79 -10.72 -26.26
C ALA A 199 -13.90 -11.56 -27.19
N LYS A 200 -12.65 -11.15 -27.43
CA LYS A 200 -11.62 -11.87 -28.19
C LYS A 200 -10.59 -12.56 -27.29
N ASN A 201 -10.82 -12.58 -26.00
CA ASN A 201 -9.92 -13.08 -24.97
C ASN A 201 -8.57 -12.33 -24.90
N ARG A 202 -8.51 -11.07 -25.34
CA ARG A 202 -7.34 -10.22 -25.15
C ARG A 202 -7.35 -9.65 -23.75
N LEU A 203 -6.19 -9.59 -23.12
CA LEU A 203 -6.05 -9.00 -21.78
C LEU A 203 -5.77 -7.50 -21.90
N TRP A 204 -6.67 -6.70 -21.33
CA TRP A 204 -6.52 -5.26 -21.19
C TRP A 204 -6.03 -4.94 -19.79
N LEU A 205 -5.00 -4.10 -19.73
CA LEU A 205 -4.37 -3.63 -18.51
C LEU A 205 -4.52 -2.11 -18.40
N GLY A 206 -5.21 -1.65 -17.37
CA GLY A 206 -5.16 -0.27 -16.91
C GLY A 206 -4.12 -0.14 -15.81
N THR A 207 -3.12 0.71 -16.02
CA THR A 207 -2.06 0.93 -15.02
C THR A 207 -2.43 2.07 -14.08
N GLY A 208 -1.78 2.12 -12.90
CA GLY A 208 -2.06 3.08 -11.84
C GLY A 208 -3.17 2.62 -10.91
N GLU A 209 -2.82 2.20 -9.71
CA GLU A 209 -3.79 1.85 -8.68
C GLU A 209 -4.40 3.11 -8.05
N ALA A 210 -5.67 3.07 -7.72
CA ALA A 210 -6.41 4.23 -7.23
C ALA A 210 -7.24 3.97 -5.96
N THR A 211 -7.08 2.80 -5.34
CA THR A 211 -7.85 2.42 -4.14
C THR A 211 -7.44 3.23 -2.92
N THR A 212 -6.17 3.61 -2.78
CA THR A 212 -5.66 4.34 -1.62
C THR A 212 -5.58 5.84 -1.84
N ASN A 213 -4.86 6.27 -2.90
CA ASN A 213 -4.65 7.70 -3.20
C ASN A 213 -4.57 7.92 -4.71
N ALA A 214 -5.27 8.91 -5.22
CA ALA A 214 -5.44 9.13 -6.65
C ALA A 214 -4.15 9.40 -7.42
N ASP A 215 -3.08 9.87 -6.77
CA ASP A 215 -1.79 10.21 -7.36
C ASP A 215 -0.59 9.42 -6.79
N ALA A 216 -0.82 8.49 -5.87
CA ALA A 216 0.25 7.74 -5.20
C ALA A 216 0.85 6.66 -6.10
N TYR A 217 0.02 5.97 -6.86
CA TYR A 217 0.39 4.82 -7.71
C TYR A 217 0.10 5.13 -9.17
N LEU A 218 0.78 6.11 -9.71
CA LEU A 218 0.54 6.62 -11.06
C LEU A 218 0.81 5.57 -12.13
N GLY A 219 -0.06 5.56 -13.15
CA GLY A 219 0.04 4.69 -14.30
C GLY A 219 0.79 5.29 -15.48
N SER A 220 0.99 4.46 -16.50
CA SER A 220 1.58 4.83 -17.79
C SER A 220 0.58 4.69 -18.95
N GLY A 221 -0.70 4.47 -18.65
CA GLY A 221 -1.79 4.34 -19.61
C GLY A 221 -2.40 2.95 -19.64
N VAL A 222 -3.10 2.64 -20.73
CA VAL A 222 -3.75 1.36 -20.98
C VAL A 222 -2.99 0.56 -22.02
N TYR A 223 -2.90 -0.76 -21.80
CA TYR A 223 -2.23 -1.71 -22.68
C TYR A 223 -3.17 -2.86 -23.06
N VAL A 224 -2.95 -3.51 -24.20
CA VAL A 224 -3.68 -4.70 -24.61
C VAL A 224 -2.73 -5.77 -25.13
N LEU A 225 -2.87 -6.99 -24.61
CA LEU A 225 -2.09 -8.16 -25.00
C LEU A 225 -2.99 -9.12 -25.77
N ASP A 226 -2.68 -9.33 -27.05
CA ASP A 226 -3.50 -10.15 -27.96
C ASP A 226 -3.48 -11.63 -27.62
N HIS A 227 -2.35 -12.15 -27.09
CA HIS A 227 -2.14 -13.54 -26.71
C HIS A 227 -1.70 -13.63 -25.25
N PRO A 228 -2.64 -13.40 -24.29
CA PRO A 228 -2.29 -13.35 -22.89
C PRO A 228 -1.90 -14.72 -22.31
N GLU A 229 -2.30 -15.81 -22.94
CA GLU A 229 -2.01 -17.19 -22.54
C GLU A 229 -0.52 -17.54 -22.58
N ASP A 230 0.28 -16.89 -23.44
CA ASP A 230 1.72 -17.13 -23.58
C ASP A 230 2.58 -15.87 -23.80
N GLY A 231 1.95 -14.72 -24.09
CA GLY A 231 2.60 -13.44 -24.33
C GLY A 231 3.02 -12.69 -23.04
N SER A 232 3.70 -11.56 -23.22
CA SER A 232 4.05 -10.59 -22.18
C SER A 232 3.90 -9.18 -22.71
N PHE A 233 3.46 -8.26 -21.86
CA PHE A 233 3.31 -6.85 -22.20
C PHE A 233 4.65 -6.17 -22.47
N ASN A 234 4.66 -5.27 -23.42
CA ASN A 234 5.76 -4.37 -23.71
C ASN A 234 5.22 -2.97 -24.11
N SER A 235 6.10 -2.00 -24.31
CA SER A 235 5.71 -0.62 -24.63
C SER A 235 4.92 -0.44 -25.94
N ARG A 236 4.92 -1.42 -26.85
CA ARG A 236 4.19 -1.36 -28.13
C ARG A 236 2.72 -1.76 -27.98
N ASP A 237 2.38 -2.43 -26.87
CA ASP A 237 1.02 -2.90 -26.58
C ASP A 237 0.16 -1.77 -26.00
N ARG A 238 0.73 -0.55 -25.86
CA ARG A 238 -0.01 0.63 -25.38
C ARG A 238 -1.08 1.03 -26.36
N VAL A 239 -2.28 1.24 -25.83
CA VAL A 239 -3.45 1.73 -26.57
C VAL A 239 -3.48 3.26 -26.50
N GLY A 240 -3.63 3.89 -27.66
CA GLY A 240 -3.64 5.35 -27.75
C GLY A 240 -2.26 6.00 -27.65
N GLY A 241 -2.24 7.25 -27.30
CA GLY A 241 -1.05 8.10 -27.15
C GLY A 241 -0.58 8.21 -25.70
N THR A 242 -0.48 9.44 -25.24
CA THR A 242 0.00 9.79 -23.89
C THR A 242 -1.11 10.37 -23.01
N GLU A 243 -2.36 10.30 -23.46
CA GLU A 243 -3.52 10.94 -22.83
C GLU A 243 -3.76 10.43 -21.40
N LEU A 244 -3.46 9.16 -21.15
CA LEU A 244 -3.67 8.50 -19.85
C LEU A 244 -2.36 8.24 -19.08
N GLN A 245 -1.29 8.98 -19.40
CA GLN A 245 -0.08 8.94 -18.58
C GLN A 245 -0.28 9.70 -17.26
N SER A 246 0.29 9.20 -16.19
CA SER A 246 0.12 9.73 -14.81
C SER A 246 -1.33 9.70 -14.31
N THR A 247 -2.14 8.79 -14.85
CA THR A 247 -3.54 8.58 -14.49
C THR A 247 -3.69 7.20 -13.86
N SER A 248 -4.51 7.06 -12.83
CA SER A 248 -4.91 5.78 -12.27
C SER A 248 -6.17 5.30 -12.96
N ILE A 249 -6.17 4.02 -13.40
CA ILE A 249 -7.31 3.41 -14.10
C ILE A 249 -8.10 2.57 -13.11
N HIS A 250 -9.31 3.02 -12.74
CA HIS A 250 -10.15 2.35 -11.77
C HIS A 250 -10.85 1.12 -12.37
N GLU A 251 -11.39 1.29 -13.60
CA GLU A 251 -12.14 0.23 -14.22
C GLU A 251 -12.08 0.30 -15.76
N LEU A 252 -12.11 -0.87 -16.41
CA LEU A 252 -12.21 -1.01 -17.87
C LEU A 252 -13.48 -1.75 -18.24
N ARG A 253 -14.39 -1.11 -18.97
CA ARG A 253 -15.66 -1.69 -19.41
C ARG A 253 -15.79 -1.67 -20.93
N PHE A 254 -16.43 -2.67 -21.50
CA PHE A 254 -16.61 -2.81 -22.95
C PHE A 254 -18.06 -2.63 -23.36
N SER A 255 -18.25 -1.87 -24.45
CA SER A 255 -19.54 -1.72 -25.10
C SER A 255 -19.35 -1.78 -26.62
N GLY A 256 -19.77 -2.87 -27.26
CA GLY A 256 -19.52 -3.13 -28.68
C GLY A 256 -18.01 -3.13 -29.01
N THR A 257 -17.60 -2.21 -29.88
CA THR A 257 -16.17 -2.03 -30.30
C THR A 257 -15.48 -0.89 -29.53
N THR A 258 -16.01 -0.48 -28.38
CA THR A 258 -15.47 0.59 -27.57
C THR A 258 -15.08 0.07 -26.18
N VAL A 259 -13.87 0.40 -25.74
CA VAL A 259 -13.45 0.29 -24.35
C VAL A 259 -13.62 1.64 -23.67
N TRP A 260 -14.11 1.61 -22.47
CA TRP A 260 -14.28 2.78 -21.59
C TRP A 260 -13.38 2.61 -20.38
N ALA A 261 -12.70 3.69 -20.01
CA ALA A 261 -11.83 3.73 -18.84
C ALA A 261 -12.38 4.74 -17.83
N ALA A 262 -12.79 4.25 -16.67
CA ALA A 262 -13.03 5.05 -15.49
C ALA A 262 -11.68 5.36 -14.84
N THR A 263 -11.38 6.63 -14.59
CA THR A 263 -10.04 7.05 -14.19
C THR A 263 -10.05 8.15 -13.14
N SER A 264 -8.89 8.41 -12.53
CA SER A 264 -8.69 9.57 -11.64
C SER A 264 -8.83 10.92 -12.36
N GLU A 265 -8.78 10.96 -13.69
CA GLU A 265 -8.88 12.17 -14.50
C GLU A 265 -10.03 12.15 -15.51
N GLY A 266 -11.19 11.63 -15.08
CA GLY A 266 -12.40 11.58 -15.89
C GLY A 266 -12.68 10.25 -16.53
N LEU A 267 -13.70 10.24 -17.39
CA LEU A 267 -14.13 9.08 -18.17
C LEU A 267 -13.61 9.20 -19.60
N TRP A 268 -12.94 8.17 -20.05
CA TRP A 268 -12.34 8.11 -21.37
C TRP A 268 -12.86 6.94 -22.19
N SER A 269 -12.81 7.07 -23.51
CA SER A 269 -13.22 6.00 -24.44
C SER A 269 -12.19 5.82 -25.56
N HIS A 270 -12.09 4.57 -26.05
CA HIS A 270 -11.21 4.22 -27.16
C HIS A 270 -11.78 3.06 -27.99
N SER A 271 -11.37 2.96 -29.25
CA SER A 271 -11.74 1.83 -30.10
C SER A 271 -10.96 0.57 -29.73
N THR A 272 -11.64 -0.57 -29.58
CA THR A 272 -10.99 -1.89 -29.43
C THR A 272 -10.45 -2.46 -30.73
N VAL A 273 -10.69 -1.78 -31.87
CA VAL A 273 -10.27 -2.23 -33.22
C VAL A 273 -9.15 -1.36 -33.76
N HIS A 274 -9.19 -0.06 -33.52
CA HIS A 274 -8.19 0.92 -34.00
C HIS A 274 -7.34 1.43 -32.82
N LEU A 275 -6.38 0.63 -32.39
CA LEU A 275 -5.63 0.81 -31.13
C LEU A 275 -4.67 2.01 -31.12
N ASN A 276 -4.26 2.52 -32.29
CA ASN A 276 -3.30 3.62 -32.40
C ASN A 276 -3.92 5.03 -32.38
N GLY A 277 -5.25 5.15 -32.35
CA GLY A 277 -5.94 6.44 -32.25
C GLY A 277 -5.81 7.05 -30.86
N PRO A 278 -6.07 8.35 -30.67
CA PRO A 278 -6.06 8.94 -29.34
C PRO A 278 -7.26 8.48 -28.49
N TRP A 279 -7.09 8.43 -27.18
CA TRP A 279 -8.18 8.33 -26.24
C TRP A 279 -9.05 9.60 -26.32
N LYS A 280 -10.34 9.43 -26.18
CA LYS A 280 -11.30 10.53 -26.17
C LYS A 280 -11.84 10.75 -24.75
N LEU A 281 -11.62 11.96 -24.22
CA LEU A 281 -12.29 12.36 -22.98
C LEU A 281 -13.81 12.49 -23.25
N GLU A 282 -14.60 11.71 -22.54
CA GLU A 282 -16.06 11.72 -22.62
C GLU A 282 -16.69 12.60 -21.55
N PHE A 283 -16.17 12.54 -20.32
CA PHE A 283 -16.70 13.28 -19.19
C PHE A 283 -15.61 13.60 -18.16
N ALA A 284 -15.62 14.81 -17.64
CA ALA A 284 -14.88 15.25 -16.48
C ALA A 284 -15.75 16.24 -15.71
N PRO A 285 -16.08 15.98 -14.44
CA PRO A 285 -16.88 16.91 -13.62
C PRO A 285 -16.28 18.31 -13.50
N ASN A 286 -14.96 18.38 -13.39
CA ASN A 286 -14.21 19.62 -13.15
C ASN A 286 -13.04 19.80 -14.15
N PRO A 287 -13.31 20.06 -15.43
CA PRO A 287 -12.26 20.05 -16.47
C PRO A 287 -11.16 21.11 -16.28
N ALA A 288 -11.38 22.12 -15.44
CA ALA A 288 -10.36 23.12 -15.12
C ALA A 288 -9.16 22.53 -14.35
N TYR A 289 -9.35 21.40 -13.67
CA TYR A 289 -8.31 20.70 -12.91
C TYR A 289 -7.55 19.65 -13.72
N LEU A 290 -8.00 19.31 -14.92
CA LEU A 290 -7.28 18.38 -15.80
C LEU A 290 -5.95 18.98 -16.29
N PRO A 291 -4.98 18.14 -16.72
CA PRO A 291 -3.75 18.61 -17.34
C PRO A 291 -4.00 19.62 -18.46
N GLY A 292 -3.38 20.79 -18.36
CA GLY A 292 -3.61 21.91 -19.28
C GLY A 292 -4.79 22.83 -18.93
N GLY A 293 -5.58 22.50 -17.92
CA GLY A 293 -6.63 23.38 -17.38
C GLY A 293 -6.05 24.50 -16.49
N SER A 294 -6.88 25.48 -16.17
CA SER A 294 -6.46 26.66 -15.40
C SER A 294 -6.09 26.37 -13.95
N LEU A 295 -6.54 25.24 -13.39
CA LEU A 295 -6.32 24.78 -12.03
C LEU A 295 -5.52 23.46 -11.98
N ALA A 296 -4.86 23.07 -13.06
CA ALA A 296 -4.09 21.81 -13.14
C ALA A 296 -2.92 21.73 -12.14
N ASN A 297 -2.45 22.86 -11.61
CA ASN A 297 -1.37 22.93 -10.62
C ASN A 297 -1.89 23.04 -9.17
N ASP A 298 -3.20 22.98 -8.98
CA ASP A 298 -3.78 22.96 -7.64
C ASP A 298 -3.44 21.62 -6.97
N PRO A 299 -2.97 21.58 -5.73
CA PRO A 299 -2.65 20.32 -5.01
C PRO A 299 -3.82 19.34 -4.91
N SER A 300 -5.06 19.83 -5.00
CA SER A 300 -6.25 18.98 -4.97
C SER A 300 -6.68 18.45 -6.36
N ALA A 301 -5.95 18.78 -7.43
CA ALA A 301 -6.35 18.43 -8.81
C ALA A 301 -6.58 16.91 -8.99
N ALA A 302 -5.74 16.07 -8.38
CA ALA A 302 -5.82 14.62 -8.46
C ALA A 302 -7.17 14.03 -7.94
N TYR A 303 -7.92 14.81 -7.16
CA TYR A 303 -9.17 14.36 -6.51
C TYR A 303 -10.44 14.99 -7.11
N LYS A 304 -10.34 15.74 -8.20
CA LYS A 304 -11.46 16.56 -8.71
C LYS A 304 -12.21 15.95 -9.88
N ASN A 305 -11.74 14.84 -10.44
CA ASN A 305 -12.33 14.24 -11.63
C ASN A 305 -12.42 12.70 -11.55
N ILE A 306 -12.42 12.13 -10.35
CA ILE A 306 -12.42 10.69 -10.16
C ILE A 306 -13.74 10.09 -10.63
N ILE A 307 -13.64 9.13 -11.53
CA ILE A 307 -14.73 8.24 -11.96
C ILE A 307 -14.43 6.86 -11.40
N SER A 308 -15.32 6.34 -10.55
CA SER A 308 -15.12 5.03 -9.94
C SER A 308 -15.54 3.88 -10.85
N ASP A 309 -16.72 3.95 -11.49
CA ASP A 309 -17.17 2.89 -12.39
C ASP A 309 -18.23 3.40 -13.39
N ILE A 310 -18.61 2.55 -14.36
CA ILE A 310 -19.61 2.82 -15.39
C ILE A 310 -20.53 1.61 -15.62
N ALA A 311 -21.83 1.85 -15.73
CA ALA A 311 -22.84 0.86 -16.02
C ALA A 311 -23.59 1.17 -17.32
N PHE A 312 -23.70 0.19 -18.23
CA PHE A 312 -24.42 0.31 -19.50
C PHE A 312 -25.81 -0.31 -19.42
N ASP A 313 -26.80 0.34 -20.01
CA ASP A 313 -28.13 -0.27 -20.18
C ASP A 313 -28.03 -1.50 -21.11
N PRO A 314 -28.46 -2.68 -20.69
CA PRO A 314 -28.31 -3.91 -21.47
C PRO A 314 -29.10 -3.90 -22.77
N THR A 315 -30.14 -3.08 -22.86
CA THR A 315 -31.03 -2.97 -24.05
C THR A 315 -30.61 -1.83 -24.98
N ASP A 316 -29.90 -0.84 -24.46
CA ASP A 316 -29.42 0.31 -25.22
C ASP A 316 -28.07 0.78 -24.66
N PRO A 317 -26.94 0.24 -25.16
CA PRO A 317 -25.62 0.53 -24.66
C PRO A 317 -25.15 1.99 -24.88
N THR A 318 -25.98 2.81 -25.54
CA THR A 318 -25.74 4.27 -25.60
C THR A 318 -26.18 4.98 -24.33
N LYS A 319 -27.03 4.32 -23.52
CA LYS A 319 -27.46 4.81 -22.22
C LYS A 319 -26.55 4.27 -21.14
N VAL A 320 -25.95 5.18 -20.41
CA VAL A 320 -24.94 4.87 -19.39
C VAL A 320 -25.24 5.59 -18.10
N VAL A 321 -24.87 4.97 -16.99
CA VAL A 321 -24.75 5.60 -15.68
C VAL A 321 -23.30 5.57 -15.28
N VAL A 322 -22.73 6.71 -14.94
CA VAL A 322 -21.35 6.89 -14.51
C VAL A 322 -21.36 7.29 -13.05
N ALA A 323 -20.62 6.59 -12.24
CA ALA A 323 -20.38 6.96 -10.86
C ALA A 323 -19.12 7.83 -10.77
N ALA A 324 -19.28 9.06 -10.32
CA ALA A 324 -18.19 10.01 -10.07
C ALA A 324 -18.12 10.30 -8.58
N GLY A 325 -16.95 10.18 -8.02
CA GLY A 325 -16.75 10.50 -6.60
C GLY A 325 -15.59 9.79 -5.97
N TRP A 326 -15.22 10.29 -4.81
CA TRP A 326 -14.19 9.77 -3.96
C TRP A 326 -14.55 10.01 -2.49
N ARG A 327 -13.83 9.38 -1.59
CA ARG A 327 -14.07 9.37 -0.12
C ARG A 327 -14.23 10.74 0.56
N SER A 328 -13.85 11.83 -0.09
CA SER A 328 -13.92 13.19 0.48
C SER A 328 -15.30 13.85 0.42
N GLY A 329 -16.26 13.29 -0.34
CA GLY A 329 -17.60 13.88 -0.47
C GLY A 329 -17.60 15.22 -1.18
N ASP A 330 -16.83 15.37 -2.24
CA ASP A 330 -16.80 16.59 -3.07
C ASP A 330 -18.16 16.85 -3.73
N THR A 331 -18.48 18.10 -3.98
CA THR A 331 -19.77 18.53 -4.55
C THR A 331 -20.06 17.97 -5.93
N TYR A 332 -19.08 17.40 -6.63
CA TYR A 332 -19.25 16.75 -7.92
C TYR A 332 -19.58 15.26 -7.80
N ASN A 333 -19.50 14.67 -6.61
CA ASN A 333 -19.84 13.27 -6.40
C ASN A 333 -21.28 13.03 -6.78
N GLY A 334 -21.53 11.96 -7.54
CA GLY A 334 -22.87 11.68 -8.04
C GLY A 334 -22.91 10.69 -9.17
N PHE A 335 -24.14 10.33 -9.56
CA PHE A 335 -24.39 9.50 -10.71
C PHE A 335 -24.76 10.38 -11.90
N TYR A 336 -24.10 10.16 -13.03
CA TYR A 336 -24.28 10.97 -14.24
C TYR A 336 -24.71 10.12 -15.42
N THR A 337 -25.48 10.74 -16.33
CA THR A 337 -25.85 10.13 -17.60
C THR A 337 -25.74 11.14 -18.75
N LYS A 338 -25.70 10.66 -19.99
CA LYS A 338 -25.60 11.49 -21.19
C LYS A 338 -26.96 11.64 -21.86
N VAL A 339 -27.51 12.85 -21.90
CA VAL A 339 -28.80 13.17 -22.52
C VAL A 339 -28.57 14.21 -23.60
N GLY A 340 -28.98 13.91 -24.86
CA GLY A 340 -28.84 14.85 -25.97
C GLY A 340 -27.40 15.32 -26.22
N GLY A 341 -26.39 14.53 -25.85
CA GLY A 341 -24.96 14.84 -25.98
C GLY A 341 -24.33 15.54 -24.79
N SER A 342 -25.11 15.94 -23.78
CA SER A 342 -24.64 16.63 -22.57
C SER A 342 -24.74 15.70 -21.35
N TRP A 343 -23.76 15.75 -20.47
CA TRP A 343 -23.79 15.02 -19.21
C TRP A 343 -24.68 15.72 -18.18
N GLN A 344 -25.47 14.97 -17.47
CA GLN A 344 -26.42 15.46 -16.48
C GLN A 344 -26.38 14.59 -15.23
N LEU A 345 -26.49 15.21 -14.06
CA LEU A 345 -26.60 14.54 -12.77
C LEU A 345 -27.98 13.85 -12.68
N LEU A 346 -27.99 12.61 -12.24
CA LEU A 346 -29.20 11.85 -11.90
C LEU A 346 -29.56 12.14 -10.45
N THR A 347 -30.81 12.55 -10.21
CA THR A 347 -31.28 12.98 -8.90
C THR A 347 -32.26 12.00 -8.24
N SER A 348 -32.59 10.89 -8.91
CA SER A 348 -33.49 9.88 -8.36
C SER A 348 -33.22 8.53 -9.03
N LEU A 349 -32.67 7.60 -8.27
CA LEU A 349 -32.36 6.24 -8.70
C LEU A 349 -33.00 5.16 -7.79
N GLY A 350 -33.97 5.52 -6.95
CA GLY A 350 -34.54 4.67 -5.91
C GLY A 350 -33.83 4.87 -4.57
N ASP A 351 -33.36 3.79 -3.96
CA ASP A 351 -32.65 3.87 -2.66
C ASP A 351 -31.16 4.23 -2.79
N LEU A 352 -30.57 4.27 -4.00
CA LEU A 352 -29.24 4.83 -4.18
C LEU A 352 -29.24 6.31 -3.77
N PRO A 353 -28.20 6.79 -3.05
CA PRO A 353 -28.16 8.17 -2.59
C PRO A 353 -28.12 9.15 -3.75
N SER A 354 -28.56 10.37 -3.50
CA SER A 354 -28.50 11.49 -4.46
C SER A 354 -27.77 12.70 -3.90
N ASP A 355 -27.41 12.68 -2.63
CA ASP A 355 -26.58 13.71 -2.01
C ASP A 355 -25.11 13.37 -2.24
N ALA A 356 -24.34 14.33 -2.74
CA ALA A 356 -22.91 14.18 -2.98
C ALA A 356 -22.13 13.81 -1.72
N ALA A 357 -22.61 14.15 -0.54
CA ALA A 357 -21.99 13.78 0.73
C ALA A 357 -22.11 12.28 1.06
N ASP A 358 -23.06 11.59 0.44
CA ASP A 358 -23.31 10.17 0.66
C ASP A 358 -22.86 9.27 -0.51
N ILE A 359 -22.34 9.87 -1.59
CA ILE A 359 -21.85 9.13 -2.77
C ILE A 359 -20.33 9.26 -2.81
N GLY A 360 -19.65 8.13 -2.74
CA GLY A 360 -18.19 8.09 -2.81
C GLY A 360 -17.67 7.13 -3.87
N SER A 361 -16.85 6.15 -3.46
CA SER A 361 -16.43 5.08 -4.35
C SER A 361 -17.59 4.12 -4.60
N VAL A 362 -17.84 3.80 -5.87
CA VAL A 362 -18.96 2.93 -6.29
C VAL A 362 -18.43 1.82 -7.19
N THR A 363 -18.89 0.59 -6.97
CA THR A 363 -18.65 -0.56 -7.85
C THR A 363 -19.96 -1.11 -8.37
N PHE A 364 -20.06 -1.31 -9.70
CA PHE A 364 -21.21 -1.93 -10.35
C PHE A 364 -20.93 -3.36 -10.80
N ALA A 365 -21.90 -4.26 -10.66
CA ALA A 365 -21.87 -5.59 -11.25
C ALA A 365 -23.20 -5.92 -11.94
N ARG A 366 -23.12 -6.56 -13.13
CA ARG A 366 -24.26 -6.95 -13.92
C ARG A 366 -24.36 -8.46 -14.02
N SER A 367 -25.58 -9.01 -13.92
CA SER A 367 -25.84 -10.42 -14.23
C SER A 367 -25.62 -10.71 -15.72
N ALA A 368 -25.14 -11.92 -16.04
CA ALA A 368 -24.85 -12.31 -17.42
C ALA A 368 -26.10 -12.28 -18.33
N ASP A 369 -27.27 -12.59 -17.78
CA ASP A 369 -28.55 -12.53 -18.46
C ASP A 369 -29.12 -11.11 -18.58
N GLY A 370 -28.48 -10.11 -17.98
CA GLY A 370 -28.89 -8.71 -17.99
C GLY A 370 -30.13 -8.40 -17.14
N SER A 371 -30.62 -9.35 -16.33
CA SER A 371 -31.85 -9.17 -15.54
C SER A 371 -31.63 -8.40 -14.22
N ARG A 372 -30.36 -8.22 -13.79
CA ARG A 372 -30.00 -7.57 -12.54
C ARG A 372 -28.76 -6.67 -12.71
N TYR A 373 -28.77 -5.55 -12.00
CA TYR A 373 -27.58 -4.80 -11.63
C TYR A 373 -27.44 -4.75 -10.12
N TYR A 374 -26.20 -4.80 -9.64
CA TYR A 374 -25.84 -4.61 -8.25
C TYR A 374 -24.86 -3.45 -8.12
N ALA A 375 -24.87 -2.77 -6.99
CA ALA A 375 -23.92 -1.69 -6.67
C ALA A 375 -23.52 -1.77 -5.20
N ILE A 376 -22.26 -1.44 -4.90
CA ILE A 376 -21.80 -1.01 -3.57
C ILE A 376 -21.55 0.48 -3.66
N ASP A 377 -21.92 1.24 -2.64
CA ASP A 377 -21.61 2.66 -2.52
C ASP A 377 -21.00 2.96 -1.15
N GLN A 378 -19.94 3.74 -1.16
CA GLN A 378 -19.28 4.27 0.02
C GLN A 378 -19.84 5.65 0.37
N SER A 379 -20.15 5.88 1.64
CA SER A 379 -20.60 7.18 2.17
C SER A 379 -19.43 8.00 2.72
N PRO A 380 -19.04 9.10 2.07
CA PRO A 380 -18.09 10.06 2.64
C PRO A 380 -18.57 10.68 3.95
N ALA A 381 -19.88 10.95 4.09
CA ALA A 381 -20.45 11.47 5.33
C ALA A 381 -20.34 10.46 6.48
N GLY A 382 -20.60 9.16 6.20
CA GLY A 382 -20.41 8.08 7.16
C GLY A 382 -18.94 7.99 7.62
N LEU A 383 -17.99 8.00 6.68
CA LEU A 383 -16.56 8.00 6.97
C LEU A 383 -16.16 9.22 7.82
N SER A 384 -16.55 10.42 7.42
CA SER A 384 -16.15 11.66 8.11
C SER A 384 -16.77 11.82 9.50
N SER A 385 -17.92 11.18 9.74
CA SER A 385 -18.58 11.17 11.07
C SER A 385 -18.11 10.03 11.97
N GLY A 386 -17.30 9.09 11.43
CA GLY A 386 -16.86 7.90 12.18
C GLY A 386 -18.00 6.91 12.48
N THR A 387 -19.07 6.92 11.69
CA THR A 387 -20.19 5.99 11.87
C THR A 387 -19.98 4.68 11.11
N ASN A 388 -19.78 4.73 9.82
CA ASN A 388 -19.34 3.63 8.93
C ASN A 388 -19.19 4.20 7.51
N ALA A 389 -18.24 3.73 6.73
CA ALA A 389 -18.02 4.20 5.36
C ALA A 389 -18.92 3.52 4.33
N LEU A 390 -19.61 2.44 4.64
CA LEU A 390 -20.54 1.77 3.71
C LEU A 390 -21.91 2.45 3.75
N ASP A 391 -22.36 3.05 2.63
CA ASP A 391 -23.78 3.43 2.49
C ASP A 391 -24.65 2.18 2.34
N GLY A 392 -24.30 1.29 1.46
CA GLY A 392 -25.01 0.03 1.30
C GLY A 392 -24.64 -0.78 0.07
N ILE A 393 -25.26 -1.96 -0.02
CA ILE A 393 -25.31 -2.77 -1.24
C ILE A 393 -26.73 -2.71 -1.80
N PHE A 394 -26.84 -2.52 -3.11
CA PHE A 394 -28.09 -2.24 -3.81
C PHE A 394 -28.33 -3.19 -4.98
N VAL A 395 -29.59 -3.39 -5.36
CA VAL A 395 -29.99 -4.15 -6.55
C VAL A 395 -30.99 -3.36 -7.38
N SER A 396 -30.79 -3.31 -8.70
CA SER A 396 -31.81 -2.96 -9.70
C SER A 396 -32.36 -4.24 -10.31
N LYS A 397 -33.60 -4.58 -9.96
CA LYS A 397 -34.30 -5.80 -10.43
C LYS A 397 -34.84 -5.65 -11.84
N SER A 398 -34.76 -4.47 -12.43
CA SER A 398 -35.10 -4.22 -13.83
C SER A 398 -33.98 -4.59 -14.81
N GLY A 399 -32.77 -4.83 -14.32
CA GLY A 399 -31.54 -4.98 -15.12
C GLY A 399 -31.07 -3.68 -15.76
N SER A 400 -31.73 -2.56 -15.49
CA SER A 400 -31.28 -1.24 -15.94
C SER A 400 -30.46 -0.53 -14.87
N PRO A 401 -29.34 0.13 -15.22
CA PRO A 401 -28.57 0.93 -14.26
C PRO A 401 -29.31 2.20 -13.82
N PHE A 402 -30.39 2.55 -14.48
CA PHE A 402 -31.30 3.65 -14.09
C PHE A 402 -32.28 3.27 -12.98
N GLY A 403 -32.24 2.01 -12.49
CA GLY A 403 -33.09 1.56 -11.40
C GLY A 403 -34.53 1.19 -11.80
N PRO A 404 -35.50 1.24 -10.86
CA PRO A 404 -35.30 1.66 -9.48
C PRO A 404 -34.35 0.72 -8.71
N TRP A 405 -33.45 1.28 -7.92
CA TRP A 405 -32.57 0.56 -7.04
C TRP A 405 -33.21 0.32 -5.68
N THR A 406 -32.94 -0.82 -5.07
CA THR A 406 -33.38 -1.18 -3.72
C THR A 406 -32.16 -1.55 -2.90
N ARG A 407 -32.04 -1.01 -1.70
CA ARG A 407 -30.99 -1.38 -0.75
C ARG A 407 -31.23 -2.78 -0.22
N ILE A 408 -30.22 -3.66 -0.31
CA ILE A 408 -30.32 -5.09 0.08
C ILE A 408 -29.37 -5.45 1.22
N ALA A 409 -28.39 -4.60 1.53
CA ALA A 409 -27.55 -4.77 2.71
C ALA A 409 -27.05 -3.42 3.23
N THR A 410 -26.81 -3.38 4.53
CA THR A 410 -26.10 -2.33 5.27
C THR A 410 -25.01 -2.99 6.09
N SER A 411 -24.13 -2.22 6.71
CA SER A 411 -23.15 -2.72 7.66
C SER A 411 -23.77 -3.64 8.73
N ALA A 412 -24.93 -3.26 9.28
CA ALA A 412 -25.66 -4.09 10.27
C ALA A 412 -26.17 -5.42 9.67
N THR A 413 -26.58 -5.43 8.39
CA THR A 413 -26.98 -6.66 7.69
C THR A 413 -25.78 -7.61 7.56
N LEU A 414 -24.63 -7.06 7.15
CA LEU A 414 -23.41 -7.83 6.96
C LEU A 414 -22.80 -8.31 8.29
N ALA A 415 -22.85 -7.49 9.33
CA ALA A 415 -22.42 -7.90 10.68
C ALA A 415 -23.23 -9.09 11.22
N ALA A 416 -24.50 -9.22 10.84
CA ALA A 416 -25.36 -10.34 11.23
C ALA A 416 -25.14 -11.61 10.40
N SER A 417 -24.31 -11.58 9.36
CA SER A 417 -24.13 -12.69 8.39
C SER A 417 -23.01 -13.69 8.76
N GLY A 418 -22.50 -13.61 9.96
CA GLY A 418 -21.34 -14.41 10.42
C GLY A 418 -20.01 -13.66 10.33
N SER A 419 -20.03 -12.36 10.08
CA SER A 419 -18.88 -11.48 10.07
C SER A 419 -18.11 -11.53 11.41
N ALA A 420 -16.79 -11.43 11.33
CA ALA A 420 -15.94 -11.23 12.51
C ALA A 420 -15.97 -9.78 13.00
N LEU A 421 -16.38 -8.84 12.15
CA LEU A 421 -16.48 -7.42 12.45
C LEU A 421 -17.86 -7.05 12.99
N SER A 422 -17.89 -6.13 13.94
CA SER A 422 -19.15 -5.59 14.48
C SER A 422 -19.78 -4.51 13.56
N SER A 423 -18.99 -3.93 12.67
CA SER A 423 -19.37 -2.86 11.75
C SER A 423 -18.59 -2.95 10.43
N PRO A 424 -18.79 -4.02 9.62
CA PRO A 424 -18.09 -4.18 8.35
C PRO A 424 -18.42 -3.05 7.37
N GLY A 425 -17.49 -2.72 6.49
CA GLY A 425 -17.56 -1.64 5.51
C GLY A 425 -16.99 -0.30 6.00
N GLY A 426 -16.25 -0.31 7.12
CA GLY A 426 -15.52 0.87 7.61
C GLY A 426 -14.49 1.38 6.60
N GLN A 427 -13.95 0.47 5.79
CA GLN A 427 -12.97 0.73 4.73
C GLN A 427 -13.58 0.69 3.32
N GLY A 428 -14.89 0.79 3.15
CA GLY A 428 -15.58 0.65 1.86
C GLY A 428 -15.15 1.64 0.77
N TRP A 429 -14.29 2.62 1.08
CA TRP A 429 -13.62 3.47 0.12
C TRP A 429 -12.33 2.86 -0.44
N TYR A 430 -11.76 1.88 0.26
CA TYR A 430 -10.53 1.17 -0.06
C TYR A 430 -10.84 -0.24 -0.57
N ASP A 431 -11.68 -0.99 0.15
CA ASP A 431 -12.04 -2.36 -0.11
C ASP A 431 -13.38 -2.45 -0.83
N GLN A 432 -13.36 -2.72 -2.12
CA GLN A 432 -14.60 -2.94 -2.84
C GLN A 432 -14.46 -3.90 -4.01
N PHE A 433 -15.29 -4.93 -4.05
CA PHE A 433 -15.63 -5.64 -5.28
C PHE A 433 -17.08 -6.14 -5.27
N LEU A 434 -17.65 -6.36 -6.46
CA LEU A 434 -18.89 -7.09 -6.69
C LEU A 434 -18.71 -8.08 -7.84
N GLN A 435 -19.21 -9.29 -7.67
CA GLN A 435 -19.24 -10.30 -8.73
C GLN A 435 -20.56 -11.08 -8.68
N VAL A 436 -21.30 -11.08 -9.79
CA VAL A 436 -22.47 -11.92 -9.98
C VAL A 436 -22.05 -13.25 -10.59
N ASP A 437 -22.57 -14.36 -10.08
CA ASP A 437 -22.40 -15.69 -10.69
C ASP A 437 -22.93 -15.67 -12.14
N PRO A 438 -22.11 -16.03 -13.15
CA PRO A 438 -22.57 -16.01 -14.53
C PRO A 438 -23.80 -16.91 -14.82
N THR A 439 -24.10 -17.86 -13.93
CA THR A 439 -25.17 -18.85 -14.10
C THR A 439 -26.42 -18.54 -13.26
N ASP A 440 -26.31 -17.67 -12.24
CA ASP A 440 -27.42 -17.29 -11.36
C ASP A 440 -27.40 -15.78 -11.06
N PRO A 441 -28.37 -15.01 -11.57
CA PRO A 441 -28.43 -13.56 -11.34
C PRO A 441 -28.68 -13.15 -9.88
N ASN A 442 -29.07 -14.08 -9.01
CA ASN A 442 -29.30 -13.83 -7.58
C ASN A 442 -28.11 -14.24 -6.70
N HIS A 443 -27.13 -14.93 -7.27
CA HIS A 443 -25.92 -15.33 -6.55
C HIS A 443 -24.82 -14.28 -6.75
N VAL A 444 -24.45 -13.58 -5.65
CA VAL A 444 -23.52 -12.44 -5.68
C VAL A 444 -22.50 -12.56 -4.57
N TYR A 445 -21.27 -12.28 -4.91
CA TYR A 445 -20.18 -12.06 -3.98
C TYR A 445 -19.86 -10.56 -3.86
N ALA A 446 -19.69 -10.10 -2.64
CA ALA A 446 -19.27 -8.74 -2.32
C ALA A 446 -17.99 -8.80 -1.45
N GLY A 447 -17.01 -7.98 -1.77
CA GLY A 447 -15.79 -7.80 -0.98
C GLY A 447 -15.81 -6.44 -0.30
N LEU A 448 -15.43 -6.44 0.95
CA LEU A 448 -15.09 -5.31 1.80
C LEU A 448 -13.85 -5.77 2.59
N GLU A 449 -13.74 -5.51 3.88
CA GLU A 449 -12.70 -6.14 4.72
C GLU A 449 -12.82 -7.67 4.72
N GLU A 450 -14.03 -8.19 4.46
CA GLU A 450 -14.37 -9.61 4.40
C GLU A 450 -15.02 -9.96 3.06
N VAL A 451 -15.12 -11.24 2.75
CA VAL A 451 -15.91 -11.73 1.60
C VAL A 451 -17.31 -12.07 2.08
N PHE A 452 -18.32 -11.47 1.45
CA PHE A 452 -19.75 -11.70 1.69
C PHE A 452 -20.40 -12.40 0.50
N GLU A 453 -21.44 -13.21 0.75
CA GLU A 453 -22.15 -13.96 -0.28
C GLU A 453 -23.67 -13.91 -0.02
N THR A 454 -24.44 -13.68 -1.09
CA THR A 454 -25.89 -13.91 -1.11
C THR A 454 -26.24 -14.83 -2.27
N LYS A 455 -27.19 -15.77 -2.06
CA LYS A 455 -27.71 -16.71 -3.08
C LYS A 455 -29.17 -16.46 -3.44
N ASP A 456 -29.77 -15.43 -2.90
CA ASP A 456 -31.19 -15.12 -3.03
C ASP A 456 -31.45 -13.63 -3.38
N GLY A 457 -30.43 -12.99 -3.98
CA GLY A 457 -30.54 -11.61 -4.43
C GLY A 457 -30.55 -10.59 -3.29
N GLY A 458 -29.90 -10.90 -2.17
CA GLY A 458 -29.73 -10.01 -1.04
C GLY A 458 -30.74 -10.16 0.07
N THR A 459 -31.59 -11.20 0.04
CA THR A 459 -32.54 -11.49 1.13
C THR A 459 -31.82 -12.04 2.37
N THR A 460 -30.83 -12.92 2.14
CA THR A 460 -29.94 -13.44 3.18
C THR A 460 -28.48 -13.30 2.75
N TRP A 461 -27.62 -13.15 3.73
CA TRP A 461 -26.18 -13.01 3.54
C TRP A 461 -25.42 -14.01 4.43
N THR A 462 -24.25 -14.43 3.95
CA THR A 462 -23.24 -15.21 4.70
C THR A 462 -21.86 -14.59 4.50
N THR A 463 -20.89 -14.93 5.37
CA THR A 463 -19.52 -14.44 5.32
C THR A 463 -18.58 -15.62 5.04
N PRO A 464 -18.40 -16.03 3.76
CA PRO A 464 -17.52 -17.15 3.44
C PRO A 464 -16.03 -16.87 3.69
N GLY A 465 -15.60 -15.61 3.73
CA GLY A 465 -14.23 -15.22 4.05
C GLY A 465 -14.18 -14.28 5.24
N PRO A 466 -14.33 -14.78 6.49
CA PRO A 466 -14.26 -13.93 7.67
C PRO A 466 -12.84 -13.43 7.91
N TYR A 467 -12.72 -12.30 8.57
CA TYR A 467 -11.47 -11.64 8.90
C TYR A 467 -10.52 -12.56 9.68
N TRP A 468 -11.04 -13.34 10.64
CA TRP A 468 -10.26 -14.28 11.46
C TRP A 468 -10.93 -15.65 11.62
N ASN A 469 -10.11 -16.69 11.68
CA ASN A 469 -10.53 -18.05 11.98
C ASN A 469 -10.33 -18.47 13.47
N PHE A 470 -10.26 -17.54 14.39
CA PHE A 470 -10.01 -17.83 15.82
C PHE A 470 -11.05 -18.74 16.47
N GLY A 471 -12.22 -18.91 15.88
CA GLY A 471 -13.26 -19.85 16.34
C GLY A 471 -12.94 -21.31 16.08
N PHE A 472 -12.01 -21.66 15.20
CA PHE A 472 -11.67 -23.03 14.91
C PHE A 472 -10.77 -23.64 16.00
N ALA A 473 -11.04 -24.90 16.37
CA ALA A 473 -10.24 -25.60 17.36
C ALA A 473 -8.77 -25.77 16.97
N CYS A 474 -8.49 -25.89 15.67
CA CYS A 474 -7.14 -25.94 15.13
C CYS A 474 -6.33 -24.67 15.38
N TRP A 475 -7.01 -23.51 15.54
CA TRP A 475 -6.42 -22.22 15.83
C TRP A 475 -6.39 -21.86 17.32
N SER A 476 -6.72 -22.80 18.21
CA SER A 476 -6.72 -22.55 19.65
C SER A 476 -5.37 -22.02 20.13
N ILE A 477 -5.38 -20.93 20.92
CA ILE A 477 -4.18 -20.39 21.58
C ILE A 477 -3.62 -21.35 22.64
N ASP A 478 -4.47 -22.26 23.16
CA ASP A 478 -4.07 -23.32 24.06
C ASP A 478 -3.63 -24.53 23.22
N PRO A 479 -2.33 -24.84 23.13
CA PRO A 479 -1.82 -25.94 22.31
C PRO A 479 -2.43 -27.29 22.66
N THR A 480 -2.91 -27.46 23.89
CA THR A 480 -3.54 -28.72 24.35
C THR A 480 -4.94 -28.92 23.80
N LYS A 481 -5.54 -27.87 23.26
CA LYS A 481 -6.88 -27.86 22.65
C LYS A 481 -6.84 -27.77 21.13
N GLN A 482 -5.65 -27.60 20.55
CA GLN A 482 -5.52 -27.62 19.11
C GLN A 482 -5.85 -29.02 18.57
N SER A 483 -6.73 -29.06 17.56
CA SER A 483 -7.12 -30.34 16.94
C SER A 483 -7.58 -30.11 15.49
N GLY A 484 -7.23 -31.05 14.61
CA GLY A 484 -7.55 -30.99 13.19
C GLY A 484 -6.66 -30.00 12.41
N ASP A 485 -6.88 -29.93 11.11
CA ASP A 485 -6.26 -28.95 10.21
C ASP A 485 -7.13 -27.70 10.16
N CYS A 486 -6.50 -26.52 10.19
CA CYS A 486 -7.22 -25.27 10.02
C CYS A 486 -7.65 -25.08 8.58
N PRO A 487 -8.95 -24.83 8.31
CA PRO A 487 -9.33 -24.29 7.02
C PRO A 487 -8.71 -22.90 6.85
N GLN A 488 -8.24 -22.61 5.64
CA GLN A 488 -7.78 -21.27 5.30
C GLN A 488 -8.98 -20.36 5.06
N THR A 489 -8.88 -19.12 5.53
CA THR A 489 -9.71 -18.01 5.08
C THR A 489 -8.96 -17.24 3.99
N THR A 490 -9.42 -16.04 3.61
CA THR A 490 -8.66 -15.11 2.81
C THR A 490 -7.92 -14.13 3.72
N HIS A 491 -6.91 -13.43 3.20
CA HIS A 491 -6.44 -12.19 3.82
C HIS A 491 -7.60 -11.19 3.85
N PRO A 492 -7.70 -10.28 4.80
CA PRO A 492 -8.66 -9.18 4.76
C PRO A 492 -8.42 -8.20 3.60
N ASP A 493 -9.29 -7.22 3.49
CA ASP A 493 -9.21 -6.05 2.60
C ASP A 493 -9.29 -6.45 1.11
N GLN A 494 -10.53 -6.63 0.65
CA GLN A 494 -10.84 -7.26 -0.63
C GLN A 494 -10.90 -6.23 -1.77
N HIS A 495 -10.08 -6.38 -2.83
CA HIS A 495 -10.00 -5.44 -3.94
C HIS A 495 -10.47 -5.98 -5.27
N ALA A 496 -10.29 -7.28 -5.52
CA ALA A 496 -10.45 -7.85 -6.84
C ALA A 496 -11.17 -9.19 -6.82
N VAL A 497 -11.92 -9.47 -7.86
CA VAL A 497 -12.67 -10.72 -7.99
C VAL A 497 -12.78 -11.14 -9.46
N ALA A 498 -12.73 -12.45 -9.70
CA ALA A 498 -13.05 -13.03 -11.00
C ALA A 498 -13.69 -14.41 -10.81
N ILE A 499 -14.61 -14.76 -11.68
CA ILE A 499 -15.11 -16.14 -11.83
C ILE A 499 -14.62 -16.67 -13.17
N GLY A 500 -13.88 -17.80 -13.11
CA GLY A 500 -13.41 -18.52 -14.28
C GLY A 500 -13.78 -19.99 -14.22
N SER A 501 -13.26 -20.80 -15.18
CA SER A 501 -13.44 -22.25 -15.16
C SER A 501 -12.10 -22.96 -15.16
N TYR A 502 -11.96 -23.97 -14.32
CA TYR A 502 -10.80 -24.85 -14.31
C TYR A 502 -11.24 -26.30 -14.23
N HIS A 503 -10.79 -27.13 -15.19
CA HIS A 503 -11.24 -28.52 -15.37
C HIS A 503 -12.77 -28.68 -15.40
N GLY A 504 -13.46 -27.73 -16.03
CA GLY A 504 -14.93 -27.74 -16.19
C GLY A 504 -15.71 -27.41 -14.93
N LYS A 505 -15.06 -26.85 -13.90
CA LYS A 505 -15.69 -26.38 -12.66
C LYS A 505 -15.55 -24.87 -12.57
N SER A 506 -16.62 -24.19 -12.17
CA SER A 506 -16.61 -22.77 -11.87
C SER A 506 -15.82 -22.51 -10.58
N VAL A 507 -14.88 -21.57 -10.65
CA VAL A 507 -13.98 -21.19 -9.57
C VAL A 507 -14.09 -19.69 -9.33
N LEU A 508 -14.30 -19.31 -8.09
CA LEU A 508 -14.18 -17.95 -7.60
C LEU A 508 -12.73 -17.67 -7.24
N TYR A 509 -12.18 -16.60 -7.75
CA TYR A 509 -10.88 -16.03 -7.39
C TYR A 509 -11.11 -14.70 -6.70
N VAL A 510 -10.44 -14.45 -5.60
CA VAL A 510 -10.44 -13.16 -4.90
C VAL A 510 -9.02 -12.67 -4.72
N GLY A 511 -8.84 -11.36 -4.80
CA GLY A 511 -7.60 -10.64 -4.59
C GLY A 511 -7.74 -9.62 -3.47
N ASN A 512 -6.76 -9.58 -2.58
CA ASN A 512 -6.76 -8.75 -1.38
C ASN A 512 -5.32 -8.33 -1.01
N ASP A 513 -5.12 -7.76 0.16
CA ASP A 513 -3.81 -7.29 0.61
C ASP A 513 -2.78 -8.39 0.89
N GLY A 514 -3.22 -9.63 0.98
CA GLY A 514 -2.36 -10.82 1.09
C GLY A 514 -2.21 -11.63 -0.20
N GLY A 515 -2.72 -11.13 -1.35
CA GLY A 515 -2.54 -11.77 -2.66
C GLY A 515 -3.80 -12.43 -3.22
N VAL A 516 -3.68 -13.63 -3.76
CA VAL A 516 -4.74 -14.31 -4.50
C VAL A 516 -5.19 -15.58 -3.80
N TYR A 517 -6.51 -15.75 -3.70
CA TYR A 517 -7.15 -16.93 -3.12
C TYR A 517 -8.22 -17.46 -4.06
N LYS A 518 -8.57 -18.75 -3.94
CA LYS A 518 -9.67 -19.34 -4.69
C LYS A 518 -10.50 -20.31 -3.87
N ARG A 519 -11.76 -20.50 -4.33
CA ARG A 519 -12.64 -21.59 -3.92
C ARG A 519 -13.57 -22.00 -5.06
N PRO A 520 -14.23 -23.17 -5.02
CA PRO A 520 -15.33 -23.44 -5.92
C PRO A 520 -16.47 -22.43 -5.74
N VAL A 521 -17.08 -21.97 -6.84
CA VAL A 521 -18.41 -21.35 -6.77
C VAL A 521 -19.37 -22.38 -6.18
N ASN A 522 -20.17 -22.03 -5.19
CA ASN A 522 -20.96 -22.98 -4.41
C ASN A 522 -20.12 -24.01 -3.60
N GLY A 523 -18.97 -23.58 -3.08
CA GLY A 523 -18.11 -24.38 -2.24
C GLY A 523 -18.72 -24.72 -0.87
N ALA A 524 -17.99 -25.52 -0.09
CA ALA A 524 -18.42 -25.97 1.23
C ALA A 524 -18.36 -24.84 2.27
N ALA A 525 -19.28 -24.85 3.22
CA ALA A 525 -19.33 -23.93 4.34
C ALA A 525 -19.66 -24.66 5.65
N ASP A 526 -19.25 -24.07 6.77
CA ASP A 526 -19.62 -24.52 8.11
C ASP A 526 -21.03 -24.06 8.51
N ALA A 527 -21.42 -24.34 9.75
CA ALA A 527 -22.74 -23.98 10.27
C ALA A 527 -22.97 -22.46 10.43
N LEU A 528 -21.90 -21.65 10.38
CA LEU A 528 -21.94 -20.19 10.46
C LEU A 528 -21.93 -19.53 9.07
N GLY A 529 -21.77 -20.32 8.01
CA GLY A 529 -21.64 -19.82 6.64
C GLY A 529 -20.20 -19.50 6.21
N HIS A 530 -19.19 -19.74 7.08
CA HIS A 530 -17.79 -19.57 6.74
C HIS A 530 -17.35 -20.69 5.78
N ALA A 531 -16.62 -20.34 4.73
CA ALA A 531 -16.10 -21.34 3.82
C ALA A 531 -15.03 -22.22 4.48
N THR A 532 -15.02 -23.49 4.10
CA THR A 532 -14.04 -24.48 4.59
C THR A 532 -13.12 -24.99 3.49
N ASP A 533 -13.12 -24.32 2.32
CA ASP A 533 -12.46 -24.79 1.11
C ASP A 533 -11.67 -23.69 0.37
N TRP A 534 -11.35 -22.60 1.05
CA TRP A 534 -10.41 -21.62 0.52
C TRP A 534 -9.03 -22.24 0.29
N THR A 535 -8.37 -21.81 -0.76
CA THR A 535 -6.99 -22.17 -1.10
C THR A 535 -6.22 -20.93 -1.47
N SER A 536 -5.14 -20.64 -0.74
CA SER A 536 -4.18 -19.61 -1.14
C SER A 536 -3.43 -20.03 -2.41
N LEU A 537 -3.24 -19.11 -3.32
CA LEU A 537 -2.50 -19.28 -4.57
C LEU A 537 -1.10 -18.65 -4.55
N ASN A 538 -0.67 -18.20 -3.38
CA ASN A 538 0.58 -17.48 -3.12
C ASN A 538 1.73 -18.46 -2.87
N ASP A 539 2.09 -19.25 -3.89
CA ASP A 539 2.96 -20.41 -3.82
C ASP A 539 4.47 -20.09 -3.87
N GLY A 540 4.83 -18.81 -3.77
CA GLY A 540 6.21 -18.33 -3.86
C GLY A 540 6.75 -18.21 -5.30
N THR A 541 6.01 -18.67 -6.32
CA THR A 541 6.32 -18.30 -7.72
C THR A 541 5.81 -16.92 -8.08
N ILE A 542 4.86 -16.39 -7.31
CA ILE A 542 4.47 -14.98 -7.29
C ILE A 542 5.12 -14.30 -6.09
N ASP A 543 5.78 -13.18 -6.33
CA ASP A 543 6.35 -12.34 -5.28
C ASP A 543 6.00 -10.87 -5.58
N THR A 544 4.93 -10.42 -4.95
CA THR A 544 4.43 -9.05 -5.02
C THR A 544 4.52 -8.33 -3.67
N LEU A 545 5.30 -8.88 -2.74
CA LEU A 545 5.51 -8.35 -1.40
C LEU A 545 5.97 -6.89 -1.43
N GLN A 546 5.32 -6.04 -0.62
CA GLN A 546 5.49 -4.59 -0.58
C GLN A 546 6.37 -4.19 0.62
N TYR A 547 7.69 -4.32 0.47
CA TYR A 547 8.63 -3.99 1.53
C TYR A 547 8.84 -2.49 1.67
N TYR A 548 8.79 -2.00 2.90
CA TYR A 548 9.28 -0.68 3.30
C TYR A 548 10.77 -0.70 3.64
N SER A 549 11.27 -1.82 4.16
CA SER A 549 12.64 -1.90 4.65
C SER A 549 13.25 -3.29 4.53
N VAL A 550 14.58 -3.38 4.75
CA VAL A 550 15.31 -4.65 4.80
C VAL A 550 16.40 -4.61 5.89
N GLY A 551 16.44 -5.66 6.71
CA GLY A 551 17.52 -5.94 7.67
C GLY A 551 18.27 -7.21 7.29
N VAL A 552 19.60 -7.20 7.38
CA VAL A 552 20.45 -8.37 7.04
C VAL A 552 21.55 -8.54 8.07
N GLY A 553 21.64 -9.74 8.64
CA GLY A 553 22.69 -10.08 9.58
C GLY A 553 23.15 -11.54 9.45
N LYS A 554 24.29 -11.89 10.02
CA LYS A 554 24.79 -13.27 10.01
C LYS A 554 23.84 -14.20 10.74
N ASP A 555 23.46 -15.32 10.14
CA ASP A 555 22.70 -16.36 10.82
C ASP A 555 23.67 -17.33 11.51
N LEU A 556 23.80 -17.19 12.82
CA LEU A 556 24.74 -17.99 13.62
C LEU A 556 24.29 -19.43 13.78
N THR A 557 23.02 -19.74 13.56
CA THR A 557 22.45 -21.08 13.71
C THR A 557 22.43 -21.84 12.39
N ASN A 558 21.89 -21.22 11.34
CA ASN A 558 21.71 -21.87 10.02
C ASN A 558 22.91 -21.64 9.08
N GLY A 559 23.83 -20.70 9.44
CA GLY A 559 24.89 -20.23 8.56
C GLY A 559 24.36 -19.25 7.51
N GLY A 560 25.23 -18.63 6.72
CA GLY A 560 24.85 -17.59 5.79
C GLY A 560 24.33 -16.32 6.48
N VAL A 561 23.24 -15.76 6.00
CA VAL A 561 22.60 -14.58 6.59
C VAL A 561 21.10 -14.82 6.83
N SER A 562 20.55 -14.16 7.84
CA SER A 562 19.10 -13.92 7.96
C SER A 562 18.76 -12.64 7.24
N VAL A 563 17.64 -12.65 6.52
CA VAL A 563 17.05 -11.49 5.85
C VAL A 563 15.66 -11.27 6.44
N THR A 564 15.36 -10.06 6.83
CA THR A 564 14.08 -9.67 7.42
C THR A 564 13.67 -8.34 6.84
N GLY A 565 12.39 -8.00 6.87
CA GLY A 565 11.90 -6.71 6.39
C GLY A 565 10.45 -6.50 6.77
N GLY A 566 10.11 -5.23 6.99
CA GLY A 566 8.74 -4.80 7.23
C GLY A 566 7.98 -4.61 5.93
N LEU A 567 6.73 -5.04 5.91
CA LEU A 567 5.86 -5.04 4.74
C LEU A 567 4.55 -4.31 5.02
N GLN A 568 4.02 -3.65 4.01
CA GLN A 568 2.64 -3.18 4.05
C GLN A 568 1.69 -4.38 4.21
N ASP A 569 0.76 -4.31 5.14
CA ASP A 569 -0.33 -5.26 5.44
C ASP A 569 0.08 -6.71 5.76
N ASN A 570 1.38 -7.04 5.64
CA ASN A 570 1.90 -8.40 5.78
C ASN A 570 3.01 -8.52 6.83
N GLY A 571 3.07 -7.59 7.76
CA GLY A 571 3.88 -7.63 8.96
C GLY A 571 5.38 -7.64 8.73
N GLN A 572 6.07 -8.45 9.52
CA GLN A 572 7.53 -8.59 9.52
C GLN A 572 7.94 -9.97 9.02
N SER A 573 8.50 -10.04 7.81
CA SER A 573 8.99 -11.30 7.26
C SER A 573 10.35 -11.70 7.81
N ILE A 574 10.62 -13.01 7.81
CA ILE A 574 11.91 -13.56 8.17
C ILE A 574 12.29 -14.74 7.28
N LEU A 575 13.50 -14.68 6.73
CA LEU A 575 14.16 -15.72 5.94
C LEU A 575 15.48 -16.04 6.58
N ARG A 576 15.70 -17.28 7.00
CA ARG A 576 16.92 -17.72 7.66
C ARG A 576 17.85 -18.48 6.71
N GLY A 577 19.15 -18.42 6.98
CA GLY A 577 20.16 -19.24 6.34
C GLY A 577 20.41 -18.96 4.87
N LEU A 578 20.08 -17.76 4.35
CA LEU A 578 20.34 -17.41 2.95
C LEU A 578 21.83 -17.53 2.62
N GLY A 579 22.15 -18.32 1.58
CA GLY A 579 23.54 -18.60 1.19
C GLY A 579 24.16 -19.82 1.88
N SER A 580 23.40 -20.56 2.70
CA SER A 580 23.80 -21.83 3.31
C SER A 580 23.00 -23.03 2.78
N ALA A 581 23.43 -24.22 3.16
CA ALA A 581 22.67 -25.46 2.90
C ALA A 581 21.40 -25.58 3.75
N ASN A 582 21.31 -24.82 4.85
CA ASN A 582 20.19 -24.80 5.78
C ASN A 582 19.27 -23.60 5.55
N LYS A 583 19.24 -23.05 4.32
CA LYS A 583 18.31 -21.99 3.94
C LYS A 583 16.87 -22.42 4.12
N ASP A 584 16.03 -21.58 4.71
CA ASP A 584 14.59 -21.80 4.75
C ASP A 584 14.00 -21.92 3.35
N THR A 585 13.04 -22.82 3.18
CA THR A 585 12.27 -23.03 1.95
C THR A 585 10.92 -22.30 1.99
N VAL A 586 10.52 -21.83 3.17
CA VAL A 586 9.31 -21.05 3.43
C VAL A 586 9.72 -19.92 4.37
N MET A 587 9.38 -18.70 4.05
CA MET A 587 9.51 -17.56 4.95
C MET A 587 8.42 -17.58 6.01
N GLY A 588 8.72 -17.08 7.21
CA GLY A 588 7.74 -16.92 8.29
C GLY A 588 7.44 -15.46 8.57
N SER A 589 6.33 -15.22 9.27
CA SER A 589 5.95 -13.92 9.82
C SER A 589 6.32 -13.82 11.29
N ASN A 590 6.94 -12.72 11.68
CA ASN A 590 7.28 -12.43 13.07
C ASN A 590 6.12 -11.72 13.81
N PHE A 591 5.42 -10.83 13.14
CA PHE A 591 4.15 -10.22 13.58
C PHE A 591 3.34 -9.77 12.35
N GLY A 592 2.03 -9.56 12.54
CA GLY A 592 1.10 -9.14 11.48
C GLY A 592 0.90 -7.61 11.40
N GLY A 593 -0.06 -7.17 10.60
CA GLY A 593 -0.35 -5.76 10.31
C GLY A 593 0.72 -5.12 9.44
N ASP A 594 0.92 -3.81 9.54
CA ASP A 594 2.00 -3.11 8.84
C ASP A 594 3.36 -3.32 9.51
N GLY A 595 4.36 -3.65 8.72
CA GLY A 595 5.74 -3.70 9.17
C GLY A 595 6.53 -2.52 8.60
N GLY A 596 7.08 -1.69 9.47
CA GLY A 596 7.82 -0.48 9.09
C GLY A 596 9.33 -0.69 8.91
N ILE A 597 10.12 0.22 9.45
CA ILE A 597 11.59 0.15 9.39
C ILE A 597 12.11 -1.03 10.22
N THR A 598 13.12 -1.71 9.71
CA THR A 598 13.72 -2.88 10.33
C THR A 598 15.24 -2.72 10.48
N LEU A 599 15.76 -3.01 11.67
CA LEU A 599 17.18 -3.18 11.92
C LEU A 599 17.49 -4.64 12.25
N ALA A 600 18.50 -5.21 11.62
CA ALA A 600 19.10 -6.49 12.03
C ALA A 600 20.53 -6.27 12.49
N ASP A 601 20.95 -6.97 13.55
CA ASP A 601 22.33 -6.97 13.99
C ASP A 601 23.23 -7.64 12.93
N PRO A 602 24.19 -6.91 12.32
CA PRO A 602 25.03 -7.48 11.27
C PRO A 602 25.83 -8.70 11.73
N THR A 603 26.08 -8.82 13.04
CA THR A 603 26.88 -9.91 13.64
C THR A 603 26.03 -11.08 14.09
N ASN A 604 24.73 -10.85 14.36
CA ASN A 604 23.75 -11.85 14.73
C ASN A 604 22.36 -11.46 14.19
N GLY A 605 22.07 -11.82 12.95
CA GLY A 605 20.82 -11.47 12.26
C GLY A 605 19.54 -11.99 12.89
N CYS A 606 19.63 -12.71 14.01
CA CYS A 606 18.49 -13.11 14.84
C CYS A 606 18.17 -12.11 15.97
N ASN A 607 18.97 -11.02 16.09
CA ASN A 607 18.60 -9.85 16.86
C ASN A 607 17.98 -8.84 15.88
N ILE A 608 16.67 -8.57 16.03
CA ILE A 608 15.88 -7.76 15.12
C ILE A 608 15.17 -6.67 15.93
N ALA A 609 15.19 -5.45 15.42
CA ALA A 609 14.29 -4.39 15.86
C ALA A 609 13.41 -4.03 14.67
N ALA A 610 12.12 -4.09 14.86
CA ALA A 610 11.13 -3.86 13.82
C ALA A 610 10.08 -2.87 14.31
N GLU A 611 9.77 -1.90 13.49
CA GLU A 611 8.65 -0.99 13.68
C GLU A 611 7.36 -1.66 13.22
N TYR A 612 6.27 -1.50 13.97
CA TYR A 612 4.92 -1.59 13.45
C TYR A 612 4.65 -0.30 12.67
N VAL A 613 4.02 0.70 13.27
CA VAL A 613 3.87 2.04 12.69
C VAL A 613 4.17 3.09 13.78
N TYR A 614 4.40 4.35 13.39
CA TYR A 614 4.58 5.49 14.32
C TYR A 614 5.63 5.25 15.42
N LEU A 615 6.77 4.65 15.08
CA LEU A 615 7.83 4.28 16.04
C LEU A 615 7.41 3.23 17.08
N GLU A 616 6.39 2.43 16.83
CA GLU A 616 6.12 1.29 17.69
C GLU A 616 7.17 0.20 17.45
N ILE A 617 8.29 0.31 18.15
CA ILE A 617 9.48 -0.51 17.95
C ILE A 617 9.41 -1.77 18.80
N ASN A 618 9.46 -2.92 18.15
CA ASN A 618 9.51 -4.25 18.74
C ASN A 618 10.91 -4.84 18.58
N VAL A 619 11.53 -5.27 19.68
CA VAL A 619 12.87 -5.89 19.67
C VAL A 619 12.74 -7.38 19.96
N THR A 620 13.19 -8.17 19.01
CA THR A 620 13.12 -9.63 19.03
C THR A 620 14.53 -10.23 19.04
N GLN A 621 14.72 -11.31 19.79
CA GLN A 621 15.91 -12.14 19.77
C GLN A 621 15.58 -13.56 19.27
N ASN A 622 16.62 -14.34 18.91
CA ASN A 622 16.47 -15.70 18.39
C ASN A 622 15.61 -15.79 17.12
N CYS A 623 15.65 -14.77 16.26
CA CYS A 623 14.83 -14.69 15.05
C CYS A 623 13.33 -14.77 15.33
N ALA A 624 12.85 -14.34 16.46
CA ALA A 624 11.48 -14.49 16.94
C ALA A 624 10.96 -15.94 17.02
N VAL A 625 11.82 -16.93 16.89
CA VAL A 625 11.42 -18.33 17.05
C VAL A 625 10.95 -18.54 18.46
N ASN A 626 9.65 -18.80 18.62
CA ASN A 626 9.08 -19.24 19.87
C ASN A 626 8.70 -20.72 19.76
N ASN A 627 8.78 -21.44 20.87
CA ASN A 627 8.38 -22.86 20.94
C ASN A 627 6.91 -23.01 21.33
N GLY A 628 6.06 -22.11 20.87
CA GLY A 628 4.66 -21.99 21.27
C GLY A 628 4.42 -20.73 22.11
N LEU A 629 3.18 -20.52 22.47
CA LEU A 629 2.71 -19.34 23.19
C LEU A 629 3.55 -19.05 24.44
N GLY A 630 4.20 -17.91 24.46
CA GLY A 630 4.91 -17.39 25.62
C GLY A 630 6.39 -17.70 25.71
N ALA A 631 6.98 -18.28 24.67
CA ALA A 631 8.43 -18.44 24.59
C ALA A 631 9.11 -17.28 23.84
N ALA A 632 8.32 -16.34 23.31
CA ALA A 632 8.84 -15.19 22.59
C ALA A 632 9.66 -14.26 23.48
N THR A 633 10.82 -13.83 22.97
CA THR A 633 11.69 -12.84 23.60
C THR A 633 11.57 -11.49 22.92
N THR A 634 10.36 -11.09 22.61
CA THR A 634 10.04 -9.82 21.95
C THR A 634 9.63 -8.78 23.00
N TYR A 635 10.15 -7.58 22.86
CA TYR A 635 9.90 -6.47 23.78
C TYR A 635 9.42 -5.27 22.98
N ASN A 636 8.26 -4.72 23.31
CA ASN A 636 7.78 -3.45 22.80
C ASN A 636 8.48 -2.31 23.56
N VAL A 637 9.21 -1.49 22.82
CA VAL A 637 10.09 -0.45 23.39
C VAL A 637 10.02 0.86 22.59
N PRO A 638 8.84 1.40 22.31
CA PRO A 638 8.70 2.63 21.54
C PRO A 638 9.31 3.83 22.28
N PRO A 639 9.85 4.83 21.58
CA PRO A 639 10.10 6.15 22.16
C PRO A 639 8.79 6.87 22.47
N PRO A 640 8.79 7.94 23.27
CA PRO A 640 7.58 8.67 23.64
C PRO A 640 6.77 9.31 22.49
N ASP A 641 7.38 9.53 21.32
CA ASP A 641 6.69 10.04 20.12
C ASP A 641 5.92 8.95 19.36
N ASN A 642 5.65 7.82 20.00
CA ASN A 642 4.84 6.75 19.39
C ASN A 642 3.35 7.16 19.29
N ALA A 643 3.03 8.02 18.32
CA ALA A 643 1.66 8.44 18.02
C ALA A 643 1.56 9.10 16.64
N THR A 644 0.39 9.05 16.03
CA THR A 644 0.06 9.63 14.72
C THR A 644 0.38 11.13 14.61
N SER A 645 0.26 11.87 15.69
CA SER A 645 0.53 13.31 15.72
C SER A 645 2.01 13.66 15.82
N SER A 646 2.88 12.72 16.22
CA SER A 646 4.27 12.98 16.60
C SER A 646 5.30 12.14 15.86
N ALA A 647 4.88 11.19 15.06
CA ALA A 647 5.74 10.39 14.17
C ALA A 647 5.09 10.20 12.80
N ARG A 648 5.89 9.85 11.80
CA ARG A 648 5.37 9.42 10.49
C ARG A 648 4.76 8.02 10.60
N PHE A 649 3.90 7.65 9.67
CA PHE A 649 3.34 6.29 9.60
C PHE A 649 4.48 5.25 9.57
N ILE A 650 5.36 5.32 8.60
CA ILE A 650 6.65 4.63 8.62
C ILE A 650 7.70 5.64 9.06
N ALA A 651 8.13 5.56 10.31
CA ALA A 651 8.98 6.55 10.92
C ALA A 651 10.47 6.13 10.91
N PRO A 652 11.39 7.07 10.72
CA PRO A 652 12.79 6.73 10.55
C PRO A 652 13.44 6.36 11.88
N PHE A 653 14.08 5.18 11.96
CA PHE A 653 15.02 4.87 13.01
C PHE A 653 16.22 4.09 12.48
N THR A 654 17.37 4.20 13.15
CA THR A 654 18.64 3.61 12.71
C THR A 654 19.56 3.35 13.90
N SER A 655 20.62 2.58 13.67
CA SER A 655 21.76 2.44 14.59
C SER A 655 22.95 3.30 14.15
N ASP A 656 23.74 3.79 15.11
CA ASP A 656 24.99 4.50 14.83
C ASP A 656 26.01 3.54 14.17
N GLN A 657 26.57 3.94 13.05
CA GLN A 657 27.49 3.13 12.25
C GLN A 657 28.77 2.69 13.00
N LYS A 658 29.24 3.50 13.96
CA LYS A 658 30.47 3.23 14.75
C LYS A 658 30.17 2.68 16.13
N THR A 659 28.96 2.96 16.66
CA THR A 659 28.50 2.50 17.96
C THR A 659 27.13 1.85 17.82
N PRO A 660 27.04 0.61 17.28
CA PRO A 660 25.76 -0.03 16.92
C PRO A 660 24.78 -0.23 18.07
N THR A 661 25.22 -0.06 19.33
CA THR A 661 24.35 -0.03 20.50
C THR A 661 23.63 1.30 20.70
N THR A 662 24.07 2.36 20.03
CA THR A 662 23.36 3.63 20.02
C THR A 662 22.35 3.66 18.88
N TRP A 663 21.07 3.78 19.20
CA TRP A 663 20.00 3.91 18.22
C TRP A 663 19.41 5.31 18.25
N VAL A 664 18.95 5.75 17.10
CA VAL A 664 18.31 7.05 16.89
C VAL A 664 16.95 6.81 16.24
N ALA A 665 15.92 7.40 16.81
CA ALA A 665 14.56 7.39 16.26
C ALA A 665 14.06 8.83 16.08
N GLY A 666 13.32 9.08 15.01
CA GLY A 666 12.86 10.42 14.65
C GLY A 666 11.34 10.53 14.60
N GLY A 667 10.81 11.32 15.51
CA GLY A 667 9.43 11.82 15.54
C GLY A 667 9.42 13.35 15.51
N GLU A 668 8.60 14.01 16.32
CA GLU A 668 8.76 15.44 16.62
C GLU A 668 10.05 15.73 17.42
N HIS A 669 10.58 14.69 18.05
CA HIS A 669 11.88 14.73 18.70
C HIS A 669 12.85 13.76 18.04
N VAL A 670 14.12 14.02 18.24
CA VAL A 670 15.19 13.04 17.98
C VAL A 670 15.46 12.29 19.27
N TRP A 671 15.09 11.02 19.28
CA TRP A 671 15.25 10.11 20.41
C TRP A 671 16.51 9.28 20.31
N VAL A 672 17.19 9.06 21.42
CA VAL A 672 18.42 8.24 21.48
C VAL A 672 18.32 7.23 22.61
N GLN A 673 18.76 5.99 22.33
CA GLN A 673 19.02 4.97 23.35
C GLN A 673 20.38 4.30 23.09
N THR A 674 21.04 3.75 24.13
CA THR A 674 22.40 3.22 24.04
C THR A 674 22.53 1.73 24.40
N GLN A 675 21.42 1.02 24.52
CA GLN A 675 21.39 -0.39 24.88
C GLN A 675 21.34 -1.32 23.65
N GLY A 676 21.13 -0.77 22.44
CA GLY A 676 20.98 -1.56 21.21
C GLY A 676 19.90 -2.63 21.38
N PHE A 677 20.14 -3.84 20.88
CA PHE A 677 19.20 -4.97 21.01
C PHE A 677 19.01 -5.49 22.44
N ALA A 678 19.75 -4.97 23.42
CA ALA A 678 19.55 -5.30 24.83
C ALA A 678 18.48 -4.43 25.51
N ILE A 679 17.90 -3.45 24.83
CA ILE A 679 16.81 -2.60 25.33
C ILE A 679 15.61 -3.46 25.75
N ARG A 680 15.00 -3.12 26.90
CA ARG A 680 13.83 -3.83 27.47
C ARG A 680 12.77 -2.90 28.01
N SER A 681 12.95 -1.59 27.85
CA SER A 681 12.03 -0.58 28.34
C SER A 681 12.06 0.68 27.50
N SER A 682 10.91 1.23 27.20
CA SER A 682 10.75 2.55 26.57
C SER A 682 11.41 3.68 27.37
N SER A 683 11.58 3.53 28.67
CA SER A 683 12.28 4.50 29.52
C SER A 683 13.78 4.62 29.23
N ALA A 684 14.35 3.74 28.38
CA ALA A 684 15.73 3.86 27.93
C ALA A 684 15.94 4.96 26.87
N TRP A 685 14.88 5.39 26.22
CA TRP A 685 14.94 6.50 25.27
C TRP A 685 15.03 7.84 25.98
N THR A 686 15.92 8.68 25.47
CA THR A 686 16.12 10.06 25.92
C THR A 686 15.98 11.01 24.74
N SER A 687 15.28 12.12 24.90
CA SER A 687 15.22 13.17 23.88
C SER A 687 16.58 13.85 23.79
N ALA A 688 17.19 13.78 22.60
CA ALA A 688 18.41 14.53 22.30
C ALA A 688 18.10 15.91 21.72
N PHE A 689 16.96 16.06 21.03
CA PHE A 689 16.57 17.34 20.43
C PHE A 689 15.07 17.37 20.15
N ASP A 690 14.46 18.55 20.27
CA ASP A 690 13.08 18.86 19.91
C ASP A 690 13.06 19.60 18.57
N LEU A 691 12.43 19.01 17.53
CA LEU A 691 12.34 19.61 16.19
C LEU A 691 11.31 20.76 16.15
N GLY A 692 10.47 20.87 17.16
CA GLY A 692 9.39 21.84 17.27
C GLY A 692 8.04 21.31 16.79
N ALA A 693 6.97 21.89 17.35
CA ALA A 693 5.60 21.46 17.09
C ALA A 693 5.26 21.40 15.59
N GLY A 694 4.74 20.28 15.14
CA GLY A 694 4.38 20.02 13.74
C GLY A 694 5.56 19.76 12.80
N HIS A 695 6.78 19.68 13.30
CA HIS A 695 7.94 19.21 12.54
C HIS A 695 8.19 17.73 12.82
N VAL A 696 8.12 16.90 11.82
CA VAL A 696 8.26 15.45 11.98
C VAL A 696 9.46 14.94 11.17
N ALA A 697 10.28 14.11 11.77
CA ALA A 697 11.45 13.54 11.09
C ALA A 697 11.02 12.67 9.89
N THR A 698 11.74 12.83 8.78
CA THR A 698 11.56 12.05 7.55
C THR A 698 12.73 11.12 7.27
N ALA A 699 13.90 11.40 7.82
CA ALA A 699 15.07 10.55 7.76
C ALA A 699 16.00 10.83 8.94
N VAL A 700 16.70 9.80 9.42
CA VAL A 700 17.76 9.94 10.44
C VAL A 700 19.01 9.19 10.04
N ALA A 701 20.17 9.70 10.41
CA ALA A 701 21.47 9.02 10.25
C ALA A 701 22.37 9.32 11.44
N ALA A 702 23.18 8.33 11.85
CA ALA A 702 24.09 8.47 12.99
C ALA A 702 25.44 7.81 12.73
N SER A 703 26.53 8.46 13.12
CA SER A 703 27.89 7.90 13.02
C SER A 703 28.82 8.53 14.07
N GLY A 704 29.34 7.70 14.99
CA GLY A 704 30.27 8.12 16.05
C GLY A 704 29.66 9.16 16.98
N GLY A 705 28.37 9.06 17.28
CA GLY A 705 27.64 9.98 18.14
C GLY A 705 27.17 11.27 17.44
N LYS A 706 27.54 11.51 16.16
CA LYS A 706 26.98 12.61 15.36
C LYS A 706 25.68 12.15 14.72
N ILE A 707 24.62 12.96 14.80
CA ILE A 707 23.30 12.67 14.32
C ILE A 707 22.84 13.75 13.34
N TYR A 708 22.19 13.32 12.26
CA TYR A 708 21.44 14.17 11.33
C TYR A 708 20.00 13.67 11.27
N ALA A 709 19.04 14.59 11.34
CA ALA A 709 17.63 14.33 11.18
C ALA A 709 17.06 15.30 10.13
N ALA A 710 16.59 14.76 9.03
CA ALA A 710 15.76 15.53 8.08
C ALA A 710 14.32 15.54 8.57
N TRP A 711 13.60 16.65 8.33
CA TRP A 711 12.23 16.85 8.79
C TRP A 711 11.38 17.63 7.79
N CYS A 712 10.08 17.50 7.87
CA CYS A 712 9.10 18.38 7.24
C CYS A 712 8.04 18.83 8.26
N GLY A 713 7.36 19.91 7.97
CA GLY A 713 6.24 20.35 8.78
C GLY A 713 5.63 21.69 8.33
N PRO A 714 4.40 21.66 7.86
CA PRO A 714 3.60 20.49 7.46
C PRO A 714 4.16 19.81 6.21
N CYS A 715 3.95 18.50 6.06
CA CYS A 715 4.66 17.72 5.06
C CYS A 715 4.09 17.81 3.65
N ASN A 716 2.80 18.05 3.45
CA ASN A 716 2.21 18.28 2.13
C ASN A 716 1.08 19.31 2.20
N SER A 717 1.44 20.56 2.14
CA SER A 717 0.45 21.65 2.18
C SER A 717 1.03 22.92 1.57
N PRO A 718 0.24 23.95 1.33
CA PRO A 718 0.72 25.26 0.91
C PRO A 718 1.78 25.90 1.85
N GLY A 719 1.85 25.42 3.10
CA GLY A 719 2.85 25.84 4.08
C GLY A 719 4.05 24.89 4.21
N PHE A 720 4.27 24.00 3.26
CA PHE A 720 5.37 23.02 3.29
C PHE A 720 6.71 23.66 3.62
N THR A 721 7.29 23.22 4.72
CA THR A 721 8.65 23.56 5.14
C THR A 721 9.44 22.30 5.41
N ARG A 722 10.76 22.40 5.29
CA ARG A 722 11.67 21.29 5.52
C ARG A 722 13.01 21.78 5.99
N GLY A 723 13.73 20.93 6.66
CA GLY A 723 15.06 21.26 7.15
C GLY A 723 15.83 20.07 7.63
N ILE A 724 17.00 20.34 8.20
CA ILE A 724 17.88 19.36 8.79
C ILE A 724 18.26 19.83 10.19
N ALA A 725 18.16 18.96 11.18
CA ALA A 725 18.73 19.13 12.49
C ALA A 725 20.02 18.31 12.58
N VAL A 726 21.06 18.88 13.19
CA VAL A 726 22.36 18.21 13.37
C VAL A 726 22.86 18.44 14.77
N GLY A 727 23.32 17.38 15.44
CA GLY A 727 23.82 17.47 16.82
C GLY A 727 24.53 16.21 17.27
N ASN A 728 24.66 16.03 18.57
CA ASN A 728 25.29 14.87 19.16
C ASN A 728 24.28 14.02 19.95
N ALA A 729 24.57 12.73 20.05
CA ALA A 729 23.74 11.76 20.76
C ALA A 729 23.56 12.06 22.26
N ASP A 730 24.49 12.82 22.86
CA ASP A 730 24.43 13.28 24.24
C ASP A 730 23.56 14.53 24.46
N GLY A 731 22.85 14.98 23.42
CA GLY A 731 22.00 16.16 23.45
C GLY A 731 22.73 17.50 23.28
N THR A 732 24.05 17.46 22.99
CA THR A 732 24.83 18.70 22.83
C THR A 732 25.01 19.12 21.39
N GLY A 733 25.30 20.39 21.14
CA GLY A 733 25.70 20.93 19.84
C GLY A 733 24.61 20.89 18.76
N TRP A 734 23.36 20.81 19.12
CA TRP A 734 22.26 20.79 18.18
C TRP A 734 22.05 22.13 17.50
N GLN A 735 21.84 22.07 16.21
CA GLN A 735 21.47 23.17 15.33
C GLN A 735 20.42 22.70 14.35
N GLN A 736 19.34 23.46 14.21
CA GLN A 736 18.31 23.21 13.20
C GLN A 736 18.44 24.20 12.06
N ILE A 737 18.49 23.69 10.84
CA ILE A 737 18.69 24.44 9.61
C ILE A 737 17.43 24.28 8.76
N THR A 738 16.59 25.32 8.65
CA THR A 738 15.50 25.35 7.69
C THR A 738 16.07 25.59 6.29
N LEU A 739 15.80 24.69 5.37
CA LEU A 739 16.24 24.84 3.99
C LEU A 739 15.34 25.86 3.29
N PRO A 740 15.91 26.87 2.59
CA PRO A 740 15.11 27.84 1.88
C PRO A 740 14.36 27.19 0.70
N THR A 741 13.19 27.73 0.37
CA THR A 741 12.39 27.28 -0.80
C THR A 741 13.10 27.48 -2.13
N THR A 742 13.97 28.48 -2.18
CA THR A 742 14.89 28.75 -3.31
C THR A 742 16.31 28.58 -2.86
N GLY A 743 16.99 27.55 -3.32
CA GLY A 743 18.35 27.22 -2.89
C GLY A 743 18.95 26.07 -3.71
N SER A 744 20.11 25.59 -3.30
CA SER A 744 20.76 24.46 -3.95
C SER A 744 19.95 23.17 -3.83
N VAL A 745 19.29 22.94 -2.68
CA VAL A 745 18.40 21.81 -2.44
C VAL A 745 16.97 22.21 -2.85
N PRO A 746 16.34 21.53 -3.81
CA PRO A 746 15.00 21.88 -4.28
C PRO A 746 13.95 21.72 -3.17
N ASN A 747 12.83 22.45 -3.28
CA ASN A 747 11.75 22.43 -2.28
C ASN A 747 10.89 21.17 -2.44
N ARG A 748 11.46 20.02 -2.07
CA ARG A 748 10.80 18.71 -2.14
C ARG A 748 11.10 17.88 -0.88
N TYR A 749 10.48 16.72 -0.75
CA TYR A 749 10.58 15.82 0.39
C TYR A 749 12.01 15.28 0.57
N LEU A 750 12.53 15.31 1.80
CA LEU A 750 13.86 14.79 2.17
C LEU A 750 13.70 13.35 2.63
N SER A 751 14.14 12.38 1.83
CA SER A 751 13.81 10.97 2.00
C SER A 751 14.88 10.14 2.70
N SER A 752 16.15 10.49 2.57
CA SER A 752 17.23 9.67 3.13
C SER A 752 18.48 10.48 3.41
N LEU A 753 19.21 10.07 4.43
CA LEU A 753 20.50 10.61 4.85
C LEU A 753 21.55 9.49 4.96
N ALA A 754 22.78 9.75 4.54
CA ALA A 754 23.91 8.85 4.77
C ALA A 754 25.15 9.64 5.17
N ILE A 755 25.88 9.17 6.19
CA ILE A 755 27.10 9.81 6.69
C ILE A 755 28.30 9.01 6.20
N ASP A 756 29.34 9.69 5.71
CA ASP A 756 30.63 9.06 5.40
C ASP A 756 31.22 8.44 6.68
N PRO A 757 31.50 7.12 6.72
CA PRO A 757 32.03 6.49 7.92
C PRO A 757 33.38 7.06 8.38
N SER A 758 34.14 7.69 7.49
CA SER A 758 35.45 8.28 7.77
C SER A 758 35.38 9.73 8.26
N ASP A 759 34.31 10.46 7.89
CA ASP A 759 34.15 11.89 8.21
C ASP A 759 32.67 12.19 8.54
N SER A 760 32.34 12.40 9.79
CA SER A 760 30.98 12.68 10.27
C SER A 760 30.46 14.05 9.83
N SER A 761 31.26 14.93 9.26
CA SER A 761 30.84 16.20 8.65
C SER A 761 30.49 16.05 7.16
N HIS A 762 30.89 14.93 6.55
CA HIS A 762 30.58 14.58 5.17
C HIS A 762 29.30 13.76 5.11
N VAL A 763 28.22 14.35 4.60
CA VAL A 763 26.88 13.78 4.61
C VAL A 763 26.21 13.90 3.24
N TYR A 764 25.45 12.89 2.88
CA TYR A 764 24.64 12.81 1.67
C TYR A 764 23.17 12.93 2.01
N LEU A 765 22.41 13.61 1.16
CA LEU A 765 20.96 13.82 1.31
C LEU A 765 20.25 13.43 0.01
N ALA A 766 19.29 12.51 0.10
CA ALA A 766 18.37 12.21 -0.98
C ALA A 766 17.12 13.09 -0.89
N VAL A 767 16.63 13.47 -2.06
CA VAL A 767 15.41 14.26 -2.24
C VAL A 767 14.47 13.46 -3.12
N SER A 768 13.34 13.02 -2.57
CA SER A 768 12.29 12.31 -3.28
C SER A 768 11.39 13.27 -4.07
N GLY A 769 10.41 12.73 -4.78
CA GLY A 769 9.53 13.48 -5.67
C GLY A 769 10.16 13.81 -7.01
N PHE A 770 9.32 14.13 -7.99
CA PHE A 770 9.75 14.62 -9.30
C PHE A 770 10.07 16.11 -9.26
N SER A 771 10.83 16.62 -10.22
CA SER A 771 11.09 18.05 -10.32
C SER A 771 9.80 18.82 -10.56
N ARG A 772 9.81 20.06 -10.11
CA ARG A 772 8.69 20.98 -10.32
C ARG A 772 8.93 21.93 -11.49
N ALA A 773 9.88 21.60 -12.36
CA ALA A 773 10.25 22.45 -13.51
C ALA A 773 9.12 22.64 -14.51
N TRP A 774 8.15 21.71 -14.57
CA TRP A 774 7.01 21.75 -15.48
C TRP A 774 5.98 22.83 -15.12
N ASN A 775 5.80 23.17 -13.84
CA ASN A 775 4.88 24.20 -13.37
C ASN A 775 5.56 25.43 -12.76
N GLU A 776 6.78 25.30 -12.26
CA GLU A 776 7.55 26.40 -11.66
C GLU A 776 8.62 26.98 -12.61
N GLY A 777 8.76 26.38 -13.80
CA GLY A 777 9.72 26.77 -14.83
C GLY A 777 11.07 26.05 -14.72
N PRO A 778 11.93 26.15 -15.73
CA PRO A 778 13.17 25.36 -15.85
C PRO A 778 14.20 25.63 -14.74
N GLY A 779 14.01 26.69 -13.96
CA GLY A 779 14.86 27.03 -12.82
C GLY A 779 14.48 26.33 -11.51
N ALA A 780 13.41 25.52 -11.47
CA ALA A 780 12.91 24.88 -10.24
C ALA A 780 13.86 23.85 -9.62
N GLY A 781 14.90 23.43 -10.34
CA GLY A 781 15.88 22.44 -9.88
C GLY A 781 15.35 21.00 -9.97
N ILE A 782 16.16 20.12 -10.54
CA ILE A 782 15.85 18.70 -10.78
C ILE A 782 16.76 17.75 -10.01
N GLY A 783 17.60 18.27 -9.09
CA GLY A 783 18.53 17.45 -8.32
C GLY A 783 17.83 16.52 -7.36
N HIS A 784 18.39 15.32 -7.18
CA HIS A 784 17.86 14.28 -6.30
C HIS A 784 18.86 13.80 -5.25
N LEU A 785 20.17 14.09 -5.43
CA LEU A 785 21.19 13.74 -4.47
C LEU A 785 22.16 14.90 -4.24
N PHE A 786 22.39 15.22 -2.98
CA PHE A 786 23.19 16.34 -2.52
C PHE A 786 24.28 15.86 -1.55
N GLU A 787 25.40 16.57 -1.55
CA GLU A 787 26.58 16.31 -0.74
C GLU A 787 26.94 17.55 0.08
N SER A 788 27.23 17.38 1.35
CA SER A 788 27.74 18.41 2.26
C SER A 788 29.05 17.95 2.88
N HIS A 789 30.04 18.83 2.98
CA HIS A 789 31.31 18.58 3.69
C HIS A 789 31.47 19.45 4.94
N ASP A 790 30.45 20.18 5.32
CA ASP A 790 30.44 21.12 6.44
C ASP A 790 29.32 20.86 7.45
N GLY A 791 28.88 19.59 7.55
CA GLY A 791 27.87 19.17 8.51
C GLY A 791 26.46 19.62 8.16
N GLY A 792 26.15 19.80 6.86
CA GLY A 792 24.80 20.16 6.38
C GLY A 792 24.56 21.66 6.26
N LEU A 793 25.56 22.50 6.45
CA LEU A 793 25.43 23.96 6.31
C LEU A 793 25.33 24.37 4.84
N THR A 794 26.12 23.75 3.97
CA THR A 794 26.06 23.98 2.52
C THR A 794 25.92 22.65 1.78
N TRP A 795 25.22 22.70 0.64
CA TRP A 795 24.90 21.53 -0.17
C TRP A 795 25.29 21.74 -1.61
N LYS A 796 25.92 20.72 -2.19
CA LYS A 796 26.27 20.63 -3.60
C LYS A 796 25.44 19.54 -4.26
N ASP A 797 24.78 19.88 -5.38
CA ASP A 797 24.11 18.90 -6.22
C ASP A 797 25.11 17.96 -6.89
N ILE A 798 24.95 16.65 -6.65
CA ILE A 798 25.76 15.57 -7.21
C ILE A 798 24.93 14.59 -8.05
N SER A 799 23.74 15.00 -8.46
CA SER A 799 22.82 14.18 -9.27
C SER A 799 23.37 13.92 -10.68
N ALA A 800 24.12 14.86 -11.26
CA ALA A 800 24.81 14.73 -12.56
C ALA A 800 23.87 14.21 -13.68
N ASN A 801 24.02 12.92 -14.09
CA ASN A 801 23.19 12.29 -15.12
C ASN A 801 22.03 11.44 -14.55
N LEU A 802 21.67 11.59 -13.26
CA LEU A 802 20.45 10.97 -12.74
C LEU A 802 19.24 11.43 -13.55
N PRO A 803 18.30 10.53 -13.90
CA PRO A 803 17.00 10.94 -14.38
C PRO A 803 16.25 11.77 -13.33
N ASP A 804 15.25 12.51 -13.76
CA ASP A 804 14.27 13.14 -12.86
C ASP A 804 13.34 12.05 -12.30
N ILE A 805 13.71 11.49 -11.15
CA ILE A 805 13.09 10.31 -10.54
C ILE A 805 13.19 10.43 -9.01
N PRO A 806 12.12 10.12 -8.24
CA PRO A 806 12.19 10.08 -6.79
C PRO A 806 13.37 9.24 -6.30
N ALA A 807 14.16 9.78 -5.39
CA ALA A 807 15.27 9.11 -4.72
C ALA A 807 14.84 8.79 -3.28
N ASP A 808 14.78 7.50 -2.92
CA ASP A 808 14.15 7.06 -1.69
C ASP A 808 15.15 6.63 -0.62
N SER A 809 16.30 6.05 -1.01
CA SER A 809 17.26 5.50 -0.05
C SER A 809 18.70 5.57 -0.55
N ILE A 810 19.64 5.80 0.38
CA ILE A 810 21.09 5.84 0.12
C ILE A 810 21.80 4.76 0.92
N ALA A 811 22.69 4.00 0.28
CA ALA A 811 23.68 3.18 0.98
C ALA A 811 25.08 3.45 0.44
N LEU A 812 26.07 3.53 1.36
CA LEU A 812 27.47 3.69 1.01
C LEU A 812 28.15 2.32 0.97
N THR A 813 28.90 2.04 -0.10
CA THR A 813 29.71 0.83 -0.16
C THR A 813 31.00 1.01 0.65
N PRO A 814 31.65 -0.06 1.14
CA PRO A 814 32.92 0.03 1.87
C PRO A 814 34.04 0.74 1.09
N ALA A 815 33.96 0.76 -0.23
CA ALA A 815 34.91 1.47 -1.11
C ALA A 815 34.57 2.94 -1.35
N GLY A 816 33.48 3.47 -0.75
CA GLY A 816 33.02 4.86 -0.92
C GLY A 816 32.19 5.10 -2.17
N GLY A 817 31.65 4.06 -2.80
CA GLY A 817 30.61 4.17 -3.84
C GLY A 817 29.24 4.41 -3.22
N ILE A 818 28.32 4.97 -4.01
CA ILE A 818 26.97 5.27 -3.56
C ILE A 818 25.99 4.38 -4.32
N VAL A 819 25.14 3.68 -3.59
CA VAL A 819 23.95 2.99 -4.10
C VAL A 819 22.73 3.84 -3.77
N LEU A 820 21.87 4.04 -4.74
CA LEU A 820 20.64 4.85 -4.61
C LEU A 820 19.44 4.00 -4.99
N GLY A 821 18.47 3.87 -4.08
CA GLY A 821 17.14 3.33 -4.36
C GLY A 821 16.25 4.44 -4.92
N THR A 822 15.45 4.12 -5.92
CA THR A 822 14.55 5.06 -6.61
C THR A 822 13.22 4.38 -6.93
N ASP A 823 12.21 5.15 -7.36
CA ASP A 823 10.91 4.61 -7.79
C ASP A 823 11.00 3.65 -9.01
N LEU A 824 12.11 3.63 -9.72
CA LEU A 824 12.30 2.81 -10.93
C LEU A 824 13.58 1.94 -10.86
N GLY A 825 13.87 1.40 -9.69
CA GLY A 825 15.00 0.51 -9.48
C GLY A 825 16.18 1.15 -8.75
N ALA A 826 17.36 0.53 -8.85
CA ALA A 826 18.57 0.93 -8.11
C ALA A 826 19.67 1.44 -9.04
N LEU A 827 20.37 2.48 -8.59
CA LEU A 827 21.45 3.14 -9.32
C LEU A 827 22.77 3.12 -8.52
N TYR A 828 23.90 3.18 -9.22
CA TYR A 828 25.22 3.18 -8.61
C TYR A 828 26.11 4.27 -9.15
N ARG A 829 26.82 4.95 -8.27
CA ARG A 829 27.94 5.83 -8.56
C ARG A 829 29.23 5.30 -7.93
N ALA A 830 30.20 4.96 -8.75
CA ALA A 830 31.48 4.42 -8.28
C ALA A 830 32.31 5.48 -7.54
N PRO A 831 33.22 5.09 -6.64
CA PRO A 831 34.09 5.99 -5.89
C PRO A 831 34.83 6.94 -6.81
N GLY A 832 34.83 8.25 -6.49
CA GLY A 832 35.52 9.28 -7.26
C GLY A 832 34.95 9.54 -8.68
N LYS A 833 33.82 8.90 -9.05
CA LYS A 833 33.16 9.17 -10.32
C LYS A 833 31.98 10.11 -10.11
N THR A 834 31.57 10.79 -11.21
CA THR A 834 30.45 11.71 -11.20
C THR A 834 29.19 11.14 -11.86
N LYS A 835 29.34 10.08 -12.68
CA LYS A 835 28.24 9.52 -13.46
C LYS A 835 27.62 8.31 -12.79
N TRP A 836 26.32 8.24 -12.87
CA TRP A 836 25.47 7.15 -12.43
C TRP A 836 25.30 6.07 -13.48
N LYS A 837 25.10 4.85 -13.05
CA LYS A 837 24.77 3.66 -13.85
C LYS A 837 23.57 2.97 -13.23
N GLN A 838 22.77 2.29 -14.03
CA GLN A 838 21.80 1.31 -13.52
C GLN A 838 22.53 0.13 -12.92
N ILE A 839 21.91 -0.53 -11.93
CA ILE A 839 22.43 -1.78 -11.37
C ILE A 839 21.61 -2.94 -11.91
N GLY A 840 22.22 -3.76 -12.77
CA GLY A 840 21.60 -5.03 -13.21
C GLY A 840 20.27 -4.86 -13.95
N ASP A 841 19.34 -5.76 -13.66
CA ASP A 841 18.11 -6.02 -14.43
C ASP A 841 16.84 -5.97 -13.55
N LEU A 842 16.79 -5.13 -12.53
CA LEU A 842 15.56 -4.91 -11.76
C LEU A 842 14.44 -4.39 -12.67
N PRO A 843 13.19 -4.90 -12.54
CA PRO A 843 12.04 -4.27 -13.18
C PRO A 843 11.82 -2.84 -12.68
N ALA A 844 10.93 -2.09 -13.33
CA ALA A 844 10.57 -0.71 -12.96
C ALA A 844 9.74 -0.69 -11.66
N VAL A 845 10.36 -1.01 -10.54
CA VAL A 845 9.71 -1.08 -9.22
C VAL A 845 10.37 -0.11 -8.25
N ALA A 846 9.59 0.46 -7.34
CA ALA A 846 10.10 1.33 -6.29
C ALA A 846 10.99 0.55 -5.33
N VAL A 847 12.23 1.06 -5.15
CA VAL A 847 13.22 0.54 -4.19
C VAL A 847 13.21 1.45 -2.96
N THR A 848 12.44 1.09 -1.97
CA THR A 848 12.22 1.86 -0.74
C THR A 848 13.46 1.92 0.13
N GLN A 849 14.24 0.84 0.16
CA GLN A 849 15.50 0.82 0.90
C GLN A 849 16.58 0.00 0.17
N VAL A 850 17.80 0.52 0.18
CA VAL A 850 19.02 -0.19 -0.20
C VAL A 850 19.93 -0.38 1.01
N LEU A 851 20.53 -1.57 1.13
CA LEU A 851 21.41 -1.94 2.24
C LEU A 851 22.63 -2.71 1.72
N VAL A 852 23.80 -2.45 2.30
CA VAL A 852 25.00 -3.29 2.10
C VAL A 852 25.09 -4.31 3.23
N GLY A 853 24.89 -5.57 2.90
CA GLY A 853 24.89 -6.67 3.86
C GLY A 853 26.29 -7.15 4.26
N PRO A 854 26.40 -7.89 5.40
CA PRO A 854 27.66 -8.43 5.89
C PRO A 854 28.27 -9.54 5.01
N ASP A 855 27.52 -10.03 4.01
CA ASP A 855 27.91 -11.03 3.02
C ASP A 855 28.42 -10.43 1.69
N ASN A 856 28.79 -9.15 1.71
CA ASN A 856 29.33 -8.41 0.55
C ASN A 856 28.34 -8.32 -0.63
N LYS A 857 27.06 -8.16 -0.33
CA LYS A 857 25.98 -7.91 -1.31
C LYS A 857 25.27 -6.61 -1.02
N VAL A 858 24.69 -6.02 -2.07
CA VAL A 858 23.65 -5.01 -1.96
C VAL A 858 22.32 -5.71 -1.93
N TYR A 859 21.46 -5.31 -1.02
CA TYR A 859 20.07 -5.71 -0.92
C TYR A 859 19.19 -4.52 -1.29
N ALA A 860 18.11 -4.78 -1.99
CA ALA A 860 17.10 -3.80 -2.36
C ALA A 860 15.73 -4.31 -1.89
N ALA A 861 15.13 -3.62 -0.93
CA ALA A 861 13.74 -3.77 -0.56
C ALA A 861 12.90 -3.09 -1.63
N THR A 862 11.93 -3.79 -2.20
CA THR A 862 11.05 -3.25 -3.24
C THR A 862 9.61 -3.21 -2.79
N HIS A 863 8.87 -2.18 -3.19
CA HIS A 863 7.46 -2.09 -2.89
C HIS A 863 6.63 -2.75 -4.00
N GLY A 864 6.55 -4.10 -3.93
CA GLY A 864 5.74 -4.90 -4.85
C GLY A 864 6.47 -6.04 -5.56
N ARG A 865 7.77 -6.26 -5.32
CA ARG A 865 8.54 -7.36 -5.94
C ARG A 865 9.47 -8.06 -4.95
N GLY A 866 9.22 -7.94 -3.66
CA GLY A 866 10.04 -8.57 -2.64
C GLY A 866 11.42 -7.93 -2.45
N ILE A 867 12.37 -8.71 -1.94
CA ILE A 867 13.75 -8.26 -1.71
C ILE A 867 14.68 -8.92 -2.73
N TYR A 868 15.53 -8.08 -3.33
CA TYR A 868 16.57 -8.53 -4.26
C TYR A 868 17.96 -8.38 -3.68
N SER A 869 18.90 -9.17 -4.16
CA SER A 869 20.32 -9.01 -3.83
C SER A 869 21.24 -9.13 -5.05
N ILE A 870 22.35 -8.37 -5.04
CA ILE A 870 23.42 -8.46 -6.03
C ILE A 870 24.78 -8.34 -5.35
N SER A 871 25.79 -9.07 -5.84
CA SER A 871 27.14 -8.98 -5.29
C SER A 871 27.77 -7.60 -5.55
N LEU A 872 28.41 -6.99 -4.53
CA LEU A 872 29.18 -5.76 -4.67
C LEU A 872 30.24 -5.83 -5.77
N ASN A 873 30.81 -7.03 -6.01
CA ASN A 873 31.79 -7.24 -7.08
C ASN A 873 31.24 -7.03 -8.50
N ARG A 874 29.92 -6.89 -8.65
CA ARG A 874 29.25 -6.60 -9.93
C ARG A 874 29.01 -5.12 -10.19
N LEU A 875 29.34 -4.25 -9.23
CA LEU A 875 29.10 -2.81 -9.35
C LEU A 875 30.26 -2.06 -10.02
N HIS A 876 31.32 -2.72 -10.43
CA HIS A 876 32.54 -2.09 -10.98
C HIS A 876 32.55 -1.94 -12.48
#